data_d81a77060f5dc73722d3ad1876da9f56
#
_entry.id   d81a77060f5dc73722d3ad1876da9f56
#
_cell.length_a   1.000
_cell.length_b   1.000
_cell.length_c   1.000
_cell.angle_alpha   90.00
_cell.angle_beta   90.00
_cell.angle_gamma   90.00
#
_symmetry.space_group_name_H-M   'P 1'
#
loop_
_entity.id
_entity.type
_entity.pdbx_description
1 polymer ?
#
loop_
_entity_poly.entity_id
_entity_poly.type
_entity_poly.pdbx_seq_one_letter_code
_entity_poly.pdbx_strand_id
1 'polypeptide(L)'
;MKRFEGAAILSSQERYPDSSGPTMLENGLIAARDALLSLQKDDGHWCFPLEADCSIPAEYVLMMHFMDDVDADLEIRLARFIREKQDLEHGGWPLYYGGAFDLSCTVKAYYALKIVGDSPDAPHMVRARAAILKHGGAARANVFTRILLAMYGQIPWRGVPFVPVEIILLPRWFPFHISKVAYWSRTVMIPLSILCSLKARAVNPRQIHIQELFTPPPEEERDYFPVRTGLNRLFLLVERAASRLERFIPKPLRSYALRKAESWTVERLNGDSGLGGIFPAIVNAGEALALLGYPYEHPHREQCRRALRKLLVDEGERVWCQPCASPVWDTVLACLALQEDINADQKPIRQALDWLIPNQILDAPADWQEEHPGLLGGGWAFQYTNPHYPDLDDTAAVAWALQQADPIVYGPSIVRAADWLAGMQSRNGGFAAFDSDNTYYYLNEIPFADHGALLDPPTSDVTARCTGFLALYGEPRHQEVVQRGLAYLYREQEPSGAWFGRWGSNYIYGTWSVLEAFRLAGVDAGHLPVRRAALWLKSVQRDDGGWGESNDTYFEPQQAGQFKTSTSFQTAWALLGLMAAGEANCPEVRRGIAYLLNTQDADGLWHDPWFTAPGFPRVFYLRYYGYTKYFPLWALTRYQALTGKAFA
;
A
#
# COMPACT_ATOMS: atom_id res chain seq x y z
N MET A 1 75.73 -7.10 -40.52
CA MET A 1 76.67 -6.10 -39.93
C MET A 1 75.87 -5.00 -39.26
N LYS A 2 76.26 -4.66 -38.05
CA LYS A 2 75.79 -3.64 -37.07
C LYS A 2 74.59 -4.01 -36.21
N ARG A 3 74.94 -4.38 -34.96
CA ARG A 3 74.20 -4.33 -33.71
C ARG A 3 73.78 -2.88 -33.40
N PHE A 4 72.62 -2.70 -32.86
CA PHE A 4 72.34 -1.57 -31.96
C PHE A 4 71.83 -2.11 -30.65
N GLU A 5 72.57 -1.91 -29.59
CA GLU A 5 72.18 -1.97 -28.18
C GLU A 5 71.26 -0.79 -27.87
N GLY A 6 70.18 -1.04 -27.19
CA GLY A 6 69.23 0.00 -26.78
C GLY A 6 68.71 -0.27 -25.41
N ALA A 7 68.97 0.61 -24.52
CA ALA A 7 68.77 0.80 -23.12
C ALA A 7 67.47 0.24 -22.55
N ALA A 8 67.63 -0.43 -21.41
CA ALA A 8 66.52 -0.73 -20.44
C ALA A 8 66.02 0.56 -19.83
N ILE A 9 64.74 0.88 -20.08
CA ILE A 9 63.99 1.88 -19.30
C ILE A 9 63.33 1.12 -18.14
N LEU A 10 63.86 1.31 -16.92
CA LEU A 10 63.23 0.95 -15.68
C LEU A 10 61.98 1.80 -15.53
N SER A 11 60.80 1.21 -15.70
CA SER A 11 59.55 1.80 -15.26
C SER A 11 59.50 1.70 -13.75
N SER A 12 59.69 2.82 -13.06
CA SER A 12 59.32 3.01 -11.67
C SER A 12 57.78 2.95 -11.60
N GLN A 13 57.27 1.79 -11.24
CA GLN A 13 55.93 1.72 -10.69
C GLN A 13 55.92 2.49 -9.36
N GLU A 14 55.42 3.70 -9.38
CA GLU A 14 54.99 4.38 -8.17
C GLU A 14 53.88 3.52 -7.54
N ARG A 15 54.24 2.76 -6.53
CA ARG A 15 53.26 2.21 -5.58
C ARG A 15 52.68 3.39 -4.85
N TYR A 16 51.42 3.77 -5.17
CA TYR A 16 50.61 4.58 -4.28
C TYR A 16 50.49 3.80 -2.97
N PRO A 17 50.66 4.46 -1.82
CA PRO A 17 50.48 3.80 -0.55
C PRO A 17 49.00 3.33 -0.44
N ASP A 18 48.83 2.05 -0.10
CA ASP A 18 47.55 1.52 0.39
C ASP A 18 47.05 2.46 1.50
N SER A 19 46.04 3.27 1.16
CA SER A 19 45.29 3.99 2.17
C SER A 19 44.39 2.97 2.89
N SER A 20 44.92 2.35 3.94
CA SER A 20 44.32 1.27 4.70
C SER A 20 43.21 1.77 5.64
N GLY A 21 42.22 2.44 5.12
CA GLY A 21 41.00 2.79 5.84
C GLY A 21 39.77 2.49 4.96
N PRO A 22 38.63 2.11 5.55
CA PRO A 22 37.42 1.86 4.79
C PRO A 22 36.96 3.16 4.10
N THR A 23 36.50 3.03 2.86
CA THR A 23 36.01 4.16 2.05
C THR A 23 34.68 4.68 2.60
N MET A 24 34.25 5.87 2.16
CA MET A 24 32.94 6.44 2.53
C MET A 24 31.78 5.49 2.20
N LEU A 25 31.84 4.81 1.06
CA LEU A 25 30.85 3.81 0.65
C LEU A 25 30.84 2.60 1.61
N GLU A 26 32.00 2.05 1.94
CA GLU A 26 32.11 0.90 2.84
C GLU A 26 31.59 1.25 4.24
N ASN A 27 31.96 2.41 4.77
CA ASN A 27 31.47 2.88 6.07
C ASN A 27 29.94 3.06 6.06
N GLY A 28 29.38 3.69 5.03
CA GLY A 28 27.93 3.89 4.88
C GLY A 28 27.18 2.56 4.75
N LEU A 29 27.72 1.61 4.00
CA LEU A 29 27.15 0.26 3.87
C LEU A 29 27.16 -0.50 5.20
N ILE A 30 28.27 -0.51 5.91
CA ILE A 30 28.39 -1.19 7.20
C ILE A 30 27.36 -0.58 8.19
N ALA A 31 27.31 0.74 8.29
CA ALA A 31 26.38 1.43 9.16
C ALA A 31 24.91 1.09 8.84
N ALA A 32 24.52 1.14 7.55
CA ALA A 32 23.15 0.85 7.13
C ALA A 32 22.76 -0.62 7.33
N ARG A 33 23.67 -1.55 7.00
CA ARG A 33 23.46 -2.98 7.23
C ARG A 33 23.29 -3.30 8.72
N ASP A 34 24.23 -2.84 9.55
CA ASP A 34 24.22 -3.14 10.99
C ASP A 34 23.00 -2.52 11.67
N ALA A 35 22.60 -1.31 11.26
CA ALA A 35 21.38 -0.67 11.70
C ALA A 35 20.12 -1.46 11.29
N LEU A 36 20.01 -1.92 10.03
CA LEU A 36 18.89 -2.74 9.58
C LEU A 36 18.81 -4.07 10.33
N LEU A 37 19.94 -4.74 10.54
CA LEU A 37 20.02 -6.00 11.30
C LEU A 37 19.63 -5.81 12.76
N SER A 38 19.97 -4.68 13.39
CA SER A 38 19.57 -4.38 14.77
C SER A 38 18.05 -4.23 14.97
N LEU A 39 17.31 -4.02 13.89
CA LEU A 39 15.85 -3.89 13.87
C LEU A 39 15.14 -5.23 13.58
N GLN A 40 15.90 -6.31 13.32
CA GLN A 40 15.33 -7.65 13.15
C GLN A 40 14.70 -8.12 14.46
N LYS A 41 13.52 -8.71 14.38
CA LYS A 41 12.85 -9.30 15.55
C LYS A 41 13.46 -10.64 15.94
N ASP A 42 13.27 -11.06 17.18
CA ASP A 42 13.87 -12.28 17.75
C ASP A 42 13.57 -13.54 16.94
N ASP A 43 12.40 -13.60 16.29
CA ASP A 43 11.97 -14.71 15.44
C ASP A 43 12.47 -14.60 13.98
N GLY A 44 13.21 -13.55 13.66
CA GLY A 44 13.90 -13.35 12.39
C GLY A 44 13.21 -12.43 11.37
N HIS A 45 11.96 -12.03 11.59
CA HIS A 45 11.28 -11.15 10.62
C HIS A 45 11.51 -9.65 10.90
N TRP A 46 11.14 -8.81 9.92
CA TRP A 46 10.99 -7.37 10.08
C TRP A 46 9.53 -6.96 9.90
N CYS A 47 9.12 -5.98 10.65
CA CYS A 47 7.83 -5.31 10.46
C CYS A 47 7.96 -3.88 10.96
N PHE A 48 7.92 -2.93 10.04
CA PHE A 48 8.03 -1.51 10.34
C PHE A 48 6.64 -0.86 10.41
N PRO A 49 6.51 0.29 11.11
CA PRO A 49 5.27 1.03 11.11
C PRO A 49 4.83 1.46 9.70
N LEU A 50 3.52 1.52 9.50
CA LEU A 50 2.88 1.90 8.26
C LEU A 50 1.88 3.02 8.54
N GLU A 51 2.29 4.28 8.35
CA GLU A 51 1.50 5.46 8.66
C GLU A 51 0.56 5.80 7.50
N ALA A 52 -0.71 6.09 7.82
CA ALA A 52 -1.69 6.63 6.89
C ALA A 52 -2.11 8.04 7.31
N ASP A 53 -3.13 8.60 6.65
CA ASP A 53 -3.72 9.87 7.02
C ASP A 53 -4.49 9.80 8.35
N CYS A 54 -4.89 10.96 8.87
CA CYS A 54 -5.59 11.09 10.15
C CYS A 54 -6.99 10.50 10.16
N SER A 55 -7.55 10.02 9.05
CA SER A 55 -8.86 9.37 9.07
C SER A 55 -8.85 8.07 9.87
N ILE A 56 -7.74 7.32 9.88
CA ILE A 56 -7.61 6.06 10.62
C ILE A 56 -7.65 6.27 12.14
N PRO A 57 -6.77 7.08 12.77
CA PRO A 57 -6.88 7.35 14.20
C PRO A 57 -8.17 8.07 14.60
N ALA A 58 -8.73 8.91 13.71
CA ALA A 58 -10.04 9.54 13.95
C ALA A 58 -11.17 8.52 13.96
N GLU A 59 -11.20 7.59 13.02
CA GLU A 59 -12.19 6.51 12.99
C GLU A 59 -12.01 5.55 14.18
N TYR A 60 -10.79 5.34 14.68
CA TYR A 60 -10.58 4.56 15.90
C TYR A 60 -11.28 5.21 17.10
N VAL A 61 -11.12 6.52 17.31
CA VAL A 61 -11.82 7.27 18.34
C VAL A 61 -13.34 7.14 18.15
N LEU A 62 -13.83 7.39 16.94
CA LEU A 62 -15.26 7.31 16.65
C LEU A 62 -15.81 5.90 16.85
N MET A 63 -15.09 4.84 16.49
CA MET A 63 -15.47 3.45 16.74
C MET A 63 -15.66 3.16 18.25
N MET A 64 -14.77 3.65 19.11
CA MET A 64 -14.93 3.49 20.57
C MET A 64 -16.25 4.12 21.06
N HIS A 65 -16.58 5.31 20.57
CA HIS A 65 -17.84 5.99 20.90
C HIS A 65 -19.06 5.39 20.19
N PHE A 66 -18.88 4.75 19.04
CA PHE A 66 -19.94 4.01 18.36
C PHE A 66 -20.42 2.84 19.22
N MET A 67 -19.48 2.08 19.80
CA MET A 67 -19.74 0.86 20.56
C MET A 67 -19.90 1.09 22.07
N ASP A 68 -19.75 2.32 22.57
CA ASP A 68 -19.66 2.66 24.00
C ASP A 68 -18.55 1.89 24.74
N ASP A 69 -17.40 1.72 24.06
CA ASP A 69 -16.20 1.02 24.57
C ASP A 69 -15.01 2.00 24.60
N VAL A 70 -15.19 3.09 25.38
CA VAL A 70 -14.24 4.21 25.40
C VAL A 70 -13.10 3.96 26.36
N ASP A 71 -11.88 3.89 25.82
CA ASP A 71 -10.63 3.96 26.59
C ASP A 71 -10.19 5.44 26.66
N ALA A 72 -10.35 6.04 27.83
CA ALA A 72 -10.12 7.48 28.03
C ALA A 72 -8.65 7.89 27.88
N ASP A 73 -7.69 7.04 28.24
CA ASP A 73 -6.26 7.32 28.02
C ASP A 73 -5.91 7.24 26.53
N LEU A 74 -6.35 6.17 25.88
CA LEU A 74 -6.10 5.94 24.46
C LEU A 74 -6.70 7.05 23.59
N GLU A 75 -7.94 7.49 23.85
CA GLU A 75 -8.57 8.57 23.05
C GLU A 75 -7.81 9.90 23.15
N ILE A 76 -7.28 10.23 24.34
CA ILE A 76 -6.48 11.46 24.55
C ILE A 76 -5.18 11.40 23.76
N ARG A 77 -4.51 10.25 23.76
CA ARG A 77 -3.25 10.03 23.06
C ARG A 77 -3.41 9.98 21.54
N LEU A 78 -4.52 9.40 21.05
CA LEU A 78 -4.91 9.47 19.63
C LEU A 78 -5.25 10.92 19.21
N ALA A 79 -6.00 11.66 20.04
CA ALA A 79 -6.33 13.05 19.78
C ALA A 79 -5.07 13.93 19.73
N ARG A 80 -4.04 13.65 20.55
CA ARG A 80 -2.76 14.36 20.48
C ARG A 80 -2.12 14.20 19.10
N PHE A 81 -2.00 12.96 18.61
CA PHE A 81 -1.48 12.68 17.28
C PHE A 81 -2.26 13.43 16.19
N ILE A 82 -3.60 13.38 16.23
CA ILE A 82 -4.44 14.07 15.25
C ILE A 82 -4.17 15.58 15.27
N ARG A 83 -4.08 16.24 16.44
CA ARG A 83 -3.80 17.68 16.53
C ARG A 83 -2.45 18.05 15.92
N GLU A 84 -1.41 17.24 16.16
CA GLU A 84 -0.06 17.47 15.66
C GLU A 84 0.04 17.39 14.13
N LYS A 85 -0.86 16.65 13.48
CA LYS A 85 -0.88 16.47 12.02
C LYS A 85 -1.71 17.51 11.27
N GLN A 86 -2.35 18.46 11.97
CA GLN A 86 -3.09 19.52 11.28
C GLN A 86 -2.14 20.40 10.46
N ASP A 87 -2.42 20.56 9.19
CA ASP A 87 -1.70 21.53 8.36
C ASP A 87 -2.15 22.95 8.68
N LEU A 88 -1.19 23.83 8.95
CA LEU A 88 -1.47 25.21 9.38
C LEU A 88 -1.79 26.15 8.22
N GLU A 89 -1.39 25.81 7.00
CA GLU A 89 -1.59 26.64 5.81
C GLU A 89 -3.04 26.55 5.31
N HIS A 90 -3.53 25.31 5.11
CA HIS A 90 -4.92 25.11 4.67
C HIS A 90 -5.90 24.83 5.81
N GLY A 91 -5.42 24.64 7.03
CA GLY A 91 -6.21 24.51 8.26
C GLY A 91 -6.90 23.16 8.47
N GLY A 92 -6.71 22.18 7.60
CA GLY A 92 -7.29 20.84 7.70
C GLY A 92 -6.24 19.73 7.80
N TRP A 93 -6.63 18.50 7.46
CA TRP A 93 -5.77 17.32 7.43
C TRP A 93 -5.68 16.77 6.00
N PRO A 94 -4.46 16.71 5.42
CA PRO A 94 -4.24 16.13 4.10
C PRO A 94 -4.18 14.60 4.14
N LEU A 95 -4.25 13.96 2.97
CA LEU A 95 -4.10 12.50 2.82
C LEU A 95 -2.65 12.03 2.93
N TYR A 96 -1.67 12.92 2.84
CA TYR A 96 -0.24 12.64 2.98
C TYR A 96 0.51 13.92 3.38
N TYR A 97 1.69 13.75 3.96
CA TYR A 97 2.51 14.87 4.43
C TYR A 97 2.79 15.89 3.31
N GLY A 98 2.43 17.15 3.55
CA GLY A 98 2.56 18.24 2.58
C GLY A 98 1.59 18.17 1.40
N GLY A 99 0.55 17.34 1.48
CA GLY A 99 -0.53 17.24 0.49
C GLY A 99 -1.56 18.37 0.60
N ALA A 100 -2.47 18.43 -0.38
CA ALA A 100 -3.58 19.38 -0.38
C ALA A 100 -4.63 19.06 0.70
N PHE A 101 -5.48 20.02 1.00
CA PHE A 101 -6.64 19.83 1.89
C PHE A 101 -7.53 18.67 1.43
N ASP A 102 -7.85 17.74 2.35
CA ASP A 102 -8.86 16.73 2.13
C ASP A 102 -10.08 16.95 3.04
N LEU A 103 -11.26 17.03 2.43
CA LEU A 103 -12.50 17.31 3.15
C LEU A 103 -12.89 16.14 4.06
N SER A 104 -12.79 14.92 3.59
CA SER A 104 -13.25 13.72 4.29
C SER A 104 -12.39 13.41 5.50
N CYS A 105 -11.07 13.48 5.36
CA CYS A 105 -10.12 13.36 6.45
C CYS A 105 -10.35 14.46 7.49
N THR A 106 -10.51 15.72 7.03
CA THR A 106 -10.71 16.87 7.94
C THR A 106 -12.02 16.79 8.73
N VAL A 107 -13.12 16.32 8.12
CA VAL A 107 -14.41 16.13 8.82
C VAL A 107 -14.29 15.07 9.92
N LYS A 108 -13.63 13.93 9.63
CA LYS A 108 -13.43 12.86 10.61
C LYS A 108 -12.52 13.31 11.75
N ALA A 109 -11.39 13.97 11.44
CA ALA A 109 -10.47 14.50 12.44
C ALA A 109 -11.15 15.54 13.34
N TYR A 110 -11.91 16.48 12.77
CA TYR A 110 -12.68 17.46 13.53
C TYR A 110 -13.67 16.78 14.47
N TYR A 111 -14.42 15.77 13.97
CA TYR A 111 -15.43 15.09 14.78
C TYR A 111 -14.78 14.30 15.92
N ALA A 112 -13.70 13.57 15.65
CA ALA A 112 -12.95 12.84 16.67
C ALA A 112 -12.40 13.78 17.74
N LEU A 113 -11.81 14.91 17.38
CA LEU A 113 -11.31 15.89 18.36
C LEU A 113 -12.44 16.49 19.20
N LYS A 114 -13.58 16.84 18.58
CA LYS A 114 -14.73 17.38 19.30
C LYS A 114 -15.32 16.37 20.28
N ILE A 115 -15.41 15.08 19.90
CA ILE A 115 -15.98 14.04 20.77
C ILE A 115 -15.05 13.71 21.95
N VAL A 116 -13.73 13.87 21.80
CA VAL A 116 -12.76 13.76 22.89
C VAL A 116 -12.86 14.92 23.87
N GLY A 117 -13.34 16.07 23.41
CA GLY A 117 -13.60 17.24 24.28
C GLY A 117 -12.97 18.55 23.83
N ASP A 118 -12.44 18.63 22.61
CA ASP A 118 -11.92 19.88 22.08
C ASP A 118 -13.05 20.90 21.87
N SER A 119 -12.84 22.11 22.39
CA SER A 119 -13.79 23.21 22.19
C SER A 119 -13.89 23.57 20.71
N PRO A 120 -15.09 23.73 20.13
CA PRO A 120 -15.26 24.26 18.77
C PRO A 120 -14.62 25.64 18.54
N ASP A 121 -14.34 26.37 19.62
CA ASP A 121 -13.70 27.68 19.57
C ASP A 121 -12.17 27.63 19.76
N ALA A 122 -11.61 26.44 19.96
CA ALA A 122 -10.16 26.26 19.98
C ALA A 122 -9.55 26.64 18.59
N PRO A 123 -8.37 27.27 18.54
CA PRO A 123 -7.83 27.80 17.29
C PRO A 123 -7.72 26.77 16.15
N HIS A 124 -7.33 25.53 16.46
CA HIS A 124 -7.25 24.44 15.47
C HIS A 124 -8.63 23.99 14.97
N MET A 125 -9.65 23.97 15.83
CA MET A 125 -11.03 23.64 15.48
C MET A 125 -11.67 24.74 14.62
N VAL A 126 -11.43 26.02 14.96
CA VAL A 126 -11.91 27.17 14.16
C VAL A 126 -11.34 27.13 12.75
N ARG A 127 -10.01 26.87 12.60
CA ARG A 127 -9.38 26.73 11.28
C ARG A 127 -9.98 25.58 10.47
N ALA A 128 -10.14 24.42 11.09
CA ALA A 128 -10.70 23.23 10.43
C ALA A 128 -12.15 23.47 9.99
N ARG A 129 -12.99 24.05 10.86
CA ARG A 129 -14.38 24.41 10.53
C ARG A 129 -14.44 25.37 9.35
N ALA A 130 -13.62 26.42 9.36
CA ALA A 130 -13.57 27.38 8.26
C ALA A 130 -13.17 26.71 6.93
N ALA A 131 -12.16 25.84 6.95
CA ALA A 131 -11.73 25.08 5.79
C ALA A 131 -12.84 24.13 5.26
N ILE A 132 -13.50 23.38 6.14
CA ILE A 132 -14.63 22.50 5.77
C ILE A 132 -15.76 23.28 5.09
N LEU A 133 -16.18 24.40 5.70
CA LEU A 133 -17.26 25.23 5.15
C LEU A 133 -16.89 25.86 3.81
N LYS A 134 -15.63 26.31 3.63
CA LYS A 134 -15.10 26.80 2.36
C LYS A 134 -15.21 25.75 1.23
N HIS A 135 -15.10 24.47 1.55
CA HIS A 135 -15.19 23.37 0.60
C HIS A 135 -16.61 22.75 0.50
N GLY A 136 -17.64 23.49 0.93
CA GLY A 136 -19.04 23.10 0.75
C GLY A 136 -19.64 22.31 1.91
N GLY A 137 -18.96 22.20 3.05
CA GLY A 137 -19.45 21.57 4.27
C GLY A 137 -19.36 20.05 4.27
N ALA A 138 -19.62 19.46 5.42
CA ALA A 138 -19.46 18.01 5.68
C ALA A 138 -20.35 17.11 4.80
N ALA A 139 -21.45 17.63 4.24
CA ALA A 139 -22.32 16.90 3.32
C ALA A 139 -21.62 16.50 1.99
N ARG A 140 -20.53 17.18 1.63
CA ARG A 140 -19.73 16.93 0.41
C ARG A 140 -18.62 15.91 0.61
N ALA A 141 -18.43 15.39 1.82
CA ALA A 141 -17.46 14.35 2.10
C ALA A 141 -17.75 13.07 1.28
N ASN A 142 -16.73 12.21 1.13
CA ASN A 142 -16.84 10.94 0.41
C ASN A 142 -17.86 9.97 1.04
N VAL A 143 -18.17 8.90 0.32
CA VAL A 143 -19.20 7.93 0.73
C VAL A 143 -18.93 7.33 2.10
N PHE A 144 -17.70 6.96 2.43
CA PHE A 144 -17.37 6.35 3.72
C PHE A 144 -17.58 7.31 4.88
N THR A 145 -17.15 8.57 4.73
CA THR A 145 -17.41 9.62 5.72
C THR A 145 -18.90 9.87 5.89
N ARG A 146 -19.68 9.89 4.80
CA ARG A 146 -21.14 10.06 4.88
C ARG A 146 -21.85 8.88 5.56
N ILE A 147 -21.39 7.64 5.36
CA ILE A 147 -21.91 6.47 6.07
C ILE A 147 -21.67 6.64 7.58
N LEU A 148 -20.44 6.97 7.98
CA LEU A 148 -20.08 7.24 9.37
C LEU A 148 -20.97 8.36 9.96
N LEU A 149 -21.12 9.48 9.24
CA LEU A 149 -21.99 10.58 9.68
C LEU A 149 -23.45 10.16 9.81
N ALA A 150 -23.96 9.28 8.95
CA ALA A 150 -25.31 8.76 9.05
C ALA A 150 -25.49 7.82 10.26
N MET A 151 -24.50 6.96 10.55
CA MET A 151 -24.48 6.11 11.73
C MET A 151 -24.50 6.94 13.03
N TYR A 152 -23.84 8.10 13.02
CA TYR A 152 -23.85 9.05 14.13
C TYR A 152 -25.04 10.01 14.13
N GLY A 153 -25.98 9.86 13.20
CA GLY A 153 -27.15 10.73 13.09
C GLY A 153 -26.85 12.19 12.74
N GLN A 154 -25.68 12.46 12.15
CA GLN A 154 -25.30 13.81 11.71
C GLN A 154 -25.92 14.15 10.35
N ILE A 155 -26.22 13.15 9.54
CA ILE A 155 -26.97 13.28 8.28
C ILE A 155 -28.04 12.18 8.19
N PRO A 156 -29.11 12.41 7.42
CA PRO A 156 -30.11 11.37 7.18
C PRO A 156 -29.55 10.26 6.25
N TRP A 157 -30.03 9.02 6.41
CA TRP A 157 -29.62 7.87 5.59
C TRP A 157 -29.85 8.05 4.07
N ARG A 158 -30.67 9.00 3.64
CA ARG A 158 -30.80 9.36 2.22
C ARG A 158 -29.52 9.98 1.62
N GLY A 159 -28.58 10.44 2.47
CA GLY A 159 -27.26 10.93 2.09
C GLY A 159 -26.23 9.83 1.85
N VAL A 160 -26.60 8.57 2.09
CA VAL A 160 -25.76 7.38 1.90
C VAL A 160 -26.26 6.60 0.68
N PRO A 161 -25.37 6.08 -0.19
CA PRO A 161 -25.77 5.20 -1.29
C PRO A 161 -26.50 3.95 -0.79
N PHE A 162 -27.32 3.37 -1.66
CA PHE A 162 -27.99 2.11 -1.36
C PHE A 162 -27.02 0.93 -1.39
N VAL A 163 -26.69 0.39 -0.21
CA VAL A 163 -25.79 -0.75 -0.01
C VAL A 163 -26.57 -1.87 0.70
N PRO A 164 -27.41 -2.63 -0.03
CA PRO A 164 -28.24 -3.66 0.58
C PRO A 164 -27.43 -4.93 0.85
N VAL A 165 -27.68 -5.57 2.00
CA VAL A 165 -27.05 -6.86 2.36
C VAL A 165 -27.42 -7.97 1.36
N GLU A 166 -28.51 -7.84 0.64
CA GLU A 166 -28.96 -8.78 -0.39
C GLU A 166 -28.00 -8.89 -1.58
N ILE A 167 -27.03 -7.99 -1.72
CA ILE A 167 -25.98 -8.08 -2.74
C ILE A 167 -25.21 -9.42 -2.66
N ILE A 168 -25.10 -9.99 -1.45
CA ILE A 168 -24.43 -11.30 -1.25
C ILE A 168 -25.19 -12.48 -1.86
N LEU A 169 -26.46 -12.29 -2.21
CA LEU A 169 -27.32 -13.32 -2.83
C LEU A 169 -27.32 -13.26 -4.35
N LEU A 170 -26.74 -12.24 -4.94
CA LEU A 170 -26.69 -12.10 -6.39
C LEU A 170 -25.90 -13.27 -7.01
N PRO A 171 -26.32 -13.78 -8.18
CA PRO A 171 -25.55 -14.81 -8.88
C PRO A 171 -24.29 -14.21 -9.52
N ARG A 172 -23.24 -15.01 -9.71
CA ARG A 172 -21.93 -14.56 -10.25
C ARG A 172 -22.01 -13.85 -11.61
N TRP A 173 -22.95 -14.26 -12.45
CA TRP A 173 -23.15 -13.59 -13.75
C TRP A 173 -23.74 -12.17 -13.64
N PHE A 174 -24.30 -11.81 -12.48
CA PHE A 174 -24.93 -10.50 -12.32
C PHE A 174 -23.87 -9.37 -12.33
N PRO A 175 -24.11 -8.23 -13.00
CA PRO A 175 -23.12 -7.14 -13.13
C PRO A 175 -22.56 -6.62 -11.80
N PHE A 176 -23.34 -6.61 -10.73
CA PHE A 176 -22.95 -6.11 -9.41
C PHE A 176 -22.65 -7.23 -8.40
N HIS A 177 -22.30 -8.43 -8.86
CA HIS A 177 -21.89 -9.49 -7.94
C HIS A 177 -20.59 -9.11 -7.20
N ILE A 178 -20.53 -9.48 -5.91
CA ILE A 178 -19.42 -9.09 -5.02
C ILE A 178 -18.03 -9.61 -5.48
N SER A 179 -17.96 -10.70 -6.25
CA SER A 179 -16.69 -11.19 -6.81
C SER A 179 -16.07 -10.26 -7.87
N LYS A 180 -16.82 -9.25 -8.35
CA LYS A 180 -16.33 -8.31 -9.37
C LYS A 180 -15.62 -7.10 -8.79
N VAL A 181 -15.56 -6.97 -7.48
CA VAL A 181 -14.77 -5.96 -6.79
C VAL A 181 -13.55 -6.60 -6.12
N ALA A 182 -12.51 -5.80 -5.88
CA ALA A 182 -11.28 -6.24 -5.24
C ALA A 182 -11.51 -6.81 -3.83
N TYR A 183 -10.56 -7.62 -3.33
CA TYR A 183 -10.71 -8.24 -2.01
C TYR A 183 -10.90 -7.21 -0.89
N TRP A 184 -10.13 -6.13 -0.90
CA TRP A 184 -10.28 -5.06 0.11
C TRP A 184 -11.66 -4.43 0.08
N SER A 185 -12.25 -4.30 -1.10
CA SER A 185 -13.63 -3.84 -1.25
C SER A 185 -14.63 -4.88 -0.70
N ARG A 186 -14.45 -6.16 -0.98
CA ARG A 186 -15.29 -7.26 -0.46
C ARG A 186 -15.29 -7.29 1.07
N THR A 187 -14.09 -7.25 1.68
CA THR A 187 -13.93 -7.34 3.14
C THR A 187 -14.50 -6.13 3.88
N VAL A 188 -14.47 -4.94 3.27
CA VAL A 188 -15.09 -3.73 3.81
C VAL A 188 -16.60 -3.73 3.56
N MET A 189 -17.05 -4.02 2.33
CA MET A 189 -18.45 -3.84 1.92
C MET A 189 -19.41 -4.85 2.55
N ILE A 190 -19.01 -6.10 2.76
CA ILE A 190 -19.94 -7.12 3.28
C ILE A 190 -20.38 -6.79 4.71
N PRO A 191 -19.51 -6.57 5.72
CA PRO A 191 -19.97 -6.14 7.03
C PRO A 191 -20.62 -4.75 6.99
N LEU A 192 -20.15 -3.82 6.16
CA LEU A 192 -20.75 -2.51 5.98
C LEU A 192 -22.19 -2.60 5.44
N SER A 193 -22.51 -3.57 4.57
CA SER A 193 -23.86 -3.81 4.07
C SER A 193 -24.83 -4.24 5.18
N ILE A 194 -24.34 -4.95 6.20
CA ILE A 194 -25.13 -5.27 7.41
C ILE A 194 -25.47 -3.97 8.13
N LEU A 195 -24.46 -3.12 8.41
CA LEU A 195 -24.64 -1.83 9.09
C LEU A 195 -25.61 -0.91 8.32
N CYS A 196 -25.45 -0.80 7.01
CA CYS A 196 -26.32 0.01 6.16
C CYS A 196 -27.75 -0.53 6.10
N SER A 197 -27.95 -1.85 5.96
CA SER A 197 -29.28 -2.47 5.85
C SER A 197 -30.06 -2.40 7.15
N LEU A 198 -29.38 -2.45 8.29
CA LEU A 198 -30.00 -2.32 9.63
C LEU A 198 -30.06 -0.86 10.10
N LYS A 199 -29.56 0.10 9.29
CA LYS A 199 -29.49 1.53 9.64
C LYS A 199 -28.82 1.73 11.00
N ALA A 200 -27.61 1.16 11.15
CA ALA A 200 -26.85 1.19 12.39
C ALA A 200 -26.78 2.58 13.01
N ARG A 201 -26.81 2.64 14.33
CA ARG A 201 -26.80 3.90 15.08
C ARG A 201 -25.76 3.83 16.19
N ALA A 202 -24.86 4.80 16.19
CA ALA A 202 -23.86 4.95 17.23
C ALA A 202 -24.49 5.23 18.59
N VAL A 203 -23.94 4.67 19.65
CA VAL A 203 -24.37 4.98 21.02
C VAL A 203 -24.08 6.44 21.34
N ASN A 204 -22.87 6.95 20.96
CA ASN A 204 -22.44 8.33 21.18
C ASN A 204 -22.76 8.82 22.61
N PRO A 205 -22.14 8.22 23.64
CA PRO A 205 -22.54 8.43 25.04
C PRO A 205 -22.43 9.90 25.48
N ARG A 206 -21.57 10.68 24.85
CA ARG A 206 -21.37 12.11 25.12
C ARG A 206 -22.34 13.02 24.37
N GLN A 207 -23.18 12.47 23.47
CA GLN A 207 -24.16 13.20 22.66
C GLN A 207 -23.57 14.39 21.90
N ILE A 208 -22.34 14.22 21.36
CA ILE A 208 -21.63 15.27 20.60
C ILE A 208 -22.08 15.25 19.14
N HIS A 209 -22.39 16.44 18.62
CA HIS A 209 -22.85 16.67 17.26
C HIS A 209 -21.98 17.71 16.56
N ILE A 210 -21.96 17.74 15.20
CA ILE A 210 -21.15 18.62 14.38
C ILE A 210 -21.99 19.41 13.37
N GLN A 211 -23.18 19.86 13.80
CA GLN A 211 -24.12 20.57 12.92
C GLN A 211 -23.54 21.86 12.34
N GLU A 212 -22.58 22.47 13.03
CA GLU A 212 -21.83 23.64 12.56
C GLU A 212 -20.96 23.43 11.32
N LEU A 213 -20.80 22.18 10.89
CA LEU A 213 -20.04 21.82 9.67
C LEU A 213 -20.91 21.74 8.41
N PHE A 214 -22.20 21.99 8.51
CA PHE A 214 -23.14 21.82 7.40
C PHE A 214 -23.69 23.16 6.90
N THR A 215 -23.76 23.30 5.58
CA THR A 215 -24.36 24.44 4.86
C THR A 215 -24.90 23.94 3.52
N PRO A 216 -26.20 23.80 3.34
CA PRO A 216 -27.33 23.99 4.29
C PRO A 216 -27.39 22.91 5.37
N PRO A 217 -28.36 23.01 6.32
CA PRO A 217 -28.62 21.93 7.30
C PRO A 217 -28.85 20.57 6.61
N PRO A 218 -28.43 19.44 7.22
CA PRO A 218 -28.50 18.12 6.57
C PRO A 218 -29.87 17.68 6.12
N GLU A 219 -30.93 18.14 6.80
CA GLU A 219 -32.34 17.86 6.45
C GLU A 219 -32.76 18.57 5.16
N GLU A 220 -32.14 19.71 4.85
CA GLU A 220 -32.46 20.53 3.67
C GLU A 220 -31.56 20.18 2.48
N GLU A 221 -30.41 19.53 2.72
CA GLU A 221 -29.47 19.11 1.65
C GLU A 221 -30.15 18.09 0.72
N ARG A 222 -30.14 18.39 -0.59
CA ARG A 222 -30.75 17.54 -1.63
C ARG A 222 -29.74 16.95 -2.60
N ASP A 223 -28.51 17.46 -2.58
CA ASP A 223 -27.48 17.13 -3.56
C ASP A 223 -26.28 16.39 -2.90
N TYR A 224 -26.57 15.24 -2.27
CA TYR A 224 -25.51 14.38 -1.73
C TYR A 224 -24.71 13.64 -2.82
N PHE A 225 -25.24 13.52 -4.04
CA PHE A 225 -24.67 12.72 -5.12
C PHE A 225 -24.51 13.56 -6.38
N PRO A 226 -23.39 14.30 -6.52
CA PRO A 226 -23.11 15.05 -7.74
C PRO A 226 -22.96 14.10 -8.94
N VAL A 227 -23.53 14.48 -10.08
CA VAL A 227 -23.40 13.71 -11.34
C VAL A 227 -22.00 13.91 -11.89
N ARG A 228 -21.25 12.81 -12.08
CA ARG A 228 -19.87 12.81 -12.60
C ARG A 228 -19.83 12.58 -14.11
N THR A 229 -20.57 11.58 -14.59
CA THR A 229 -20.63 11.17 -16.01
C THR A 229 -22.06 10.81 -16.41
N GLY A 230 -22.29 10.60 -17.71
CA GLY A 230 -23.59 10.13 -18.21
C GLY A 230 -23.99 8.75 -17.66
N LEU A 231 -23.03 7.82 -17.53
CA LEU A 231 -23.24 6.49 -16.96
C LEU A 231 -23.52 6.58 -15.45
N ASN A 232 -22.77 7.41 -14.72
CA ASN A 232 -23.04 7.68 -13.31
C ASN A 232 -24.45 8.23 -13.10
N ARG A 233 -24.94 9.11 -13.98
CA ARG A 233 -26.33 9.61 -13.94
C ARG A 233 -27.35 8.48 -14.06
N LEU A 234 -27.11 7.51 -14.95
CA LEU A 234 -27.97 6.33 -15.08
C LEU A 234 -27.97 5.52 -13.77
N PHE A 235 -26.81 5.25 -13.21
CA PHE A 235 -26.71 4.51 -11.94
C PHE A 235 -27.37 5.25 -10.78
N LEU A 236 -27.29 6.58 -10.71
CA LEU A 236 -28.02 7.36 -9.72
C LEU A 236 -29.55 7.24 -9.87
N LEU A 237 -30.07 7.11 -11.09
CA LEU A 237 -31.50 6.84 -11.30
C LEU A 237 -31.90 5.43 -10.87
N VAL A 238 -31.08 4.42 -11.20
CA VAL A 238 -31.29 3.03 -10.77
C VAL A 238 -31.24 2.92 -9.24
N GLU A 239 -30.26 3.55 -8.62
CA GLU A 239 -30.08 3.58 -7.16
C GLU A 239 -31.28 4.24 -6.45
N ARG A 240 -31.76 5.38 -6.95
CA ARG A 240 -32.97 6.04 -6.40
C ARG A 240 -34.21 5.14 -6.51
N ALA A 241 -34.34 4.37 -7.57
CA ALA A 241 -35.43 3.40 -7.71
C ALA A 241 -35.27 2.24 -6.73
N ALA A 242 -34.06 1.68 -6.64
CA ALA A 242 -33.74 0.57 -5.74
C ALA A 242 -33.93 0.95 -4.26
N SER A 243 -33.48 2.12 -3.83
CA SER A 243 -33.70 2.63 -2.47
C SER A 243 -35.19 2.76 -2.12
N ARG A 244 -36.04 3.15 -3.07
CA ARG A 244 -37.49 3.21 -2.84
C ARG A 244 -38.11 1.81 -2.73
N LEU A 245 -37.56 0.84 -3.42
CA LEU A 245 -38.02 -0.56 -3.40
C LEU A 245 -37.50 -1.32 -2.16
N GLU A 246 -36.50 -0.81 -1.43
CA GLU A 246 -35.94 -1.44 -0.23
C GLU A 246 -37.02 -1.85 0.79
N ARG A 247 -38.03 -1.02 0.98
CA ARG A 247 -39.15 -1.28 1.90
C ARG A 247 -40.00 -2.51 1.55
N PHE A 248 -39.93 -2.97 0.29
CA PHE A 248 -40.69 -4.13 -0.18
C PHE A 248 -39.88 -5.43 -0.12
N ILE A 249 -38.62 -5.39 0.29
CA ILE A 249 -37.78 -6.58 0.45
C ILE A 249 -38.43 -7.47 1.53
N PRO A 250 -38.78 -8.74 1.21
CA PRO A 250 -39.39 -9.63 2.18
C PRO A 250 -38.47 -9.88 3.39
N LYS A 251 -39.03 -9.81 4.60
CA LYS A 251 -38.26 -10.06 5.84
C LYS A 251 -37.49 -11.38 5.83
N PRO A 252 -38.06 -12.53 5.34
CA PRO A 252 -37.30 -13.78 5.28
C PRO A 252 -36.07 -13.70 4.38
N LEU A 253 -36.16 -12.98 3.24
CA LEU A 253 -35.04 -12.79 2.31
C LEU A 253 -33.94 -11.96 2.97
N ARG A 254 -34.28 -10.83 3.60
CA ARG A 254 -33.33 -10.02 4.35
C ARG A 254 -32.66 -10.79 5.48
N SER A 255 -33.44 -11.56 6.27
CA SER A 255 -32.88 -12.38 7.33
C SER A 255 -31.94 -13.48 6.79
N TYR A 256 -32.22 -14.03 5.62
CA TYR A 256 -31.34 -15.00 4.97
C TYR A 256 -30.04 -14.32 4.48
N ALA A 257 -30.14 -13.14 3.86
CA ALA A 257 -28.99 -12.36 3.41
C ALA A 257 -28.09 -11.95 4.58
N LEU A 258 -28.68 -11.48 5.68
CA LEU A 258 -27.94 -11.14 6.91
C LEU A 258 -27.15 -12.34 7.45
N ARG A 259 -27.78 -13.51 7.60
CA ARG A 259 -27.06 -14.72 8.05
C ARG A 259 -25.93 -15.12 7.11
N LYS A 260 -26.12 -14.96 5.79
CA LYS A 260 -25.08 -15.28 4.81
C LYS A 260 -23.91 -14.31 4.87
N ALA A 261 -24.18 -13.01 5.05
CA ALA A 261 -23.16 -11.97 5.24
C ALA A 261 -22.41 -12.14 6.58
N GLU A 262 -23.12 -12.48 7.63
CA GLU A 262 -22.55 -12.83 8.94
C GLU A 262 -21.61 -14.05 8.83
N SER A 263 -22.06 -15.16 8.25
CA SER A 263 -21.23 -16.37 8.03
C SER A 263 -19.97 -16.03 7.21
N TRP A 264 -20.13 -15.33 6.10
CA TRP A 264 -19.01 -14.90 5.26
C TRP A 264 -17.99 -14.07 6.04
N THR A 265 -18.46 -13.14 6.87
CA THR A 265 -17.59 -12.28 7.70
C THR A 265 -16.86 -13.09 8.76
N VAL A 266 -17.55 -13.97 9.47
CA VAL A 266 -16.99 -14.79 10.55
C VAL A 266 -15.95 -15.78 10.01
N GLU A 267 -16.23 -16.43 8.87
CA GLU A 267 -15.31 -17.37 8.21
C GLU A 267 -13.97 -16.73 7.82
N ARG A 268 -13.95 -15.42 7.58
CA ARG A 268 -12.77 -14.66 7.16
C ARG A 268 -12.13 -13.82 8.26
N LEU A 269 -12.55 -13.98 9.51
CA LEU A 269 -11.83 -13.42 10.65
C LEU A 269 -10.51 -14.19 10.84
N ASN A 270 -9.39 -13.55 10.52
CA ASN A 270 -8.07 -14.18 10.43
C ASN A 270 -7.33 -14.11 11.79
N GLY A 271 -7.87 -14.72 12.82
CA GLY A 271 -7.23 -14.68 14.14
C GLY A 271 -6.96 -13.24 14.60
N ASP A 272 -5.75 -13.00 15.05
CA ASP A 272 -5.31 -11.69 15.54
C ASP A 272 -5.00 -10.67 14.41
N SER A 273 -5.09 -11.05 13.15
CA SER A 273 -4.99 -10.11 12.01
C SER A 273 -6.34 -9.50 11.63
N GLY A 274 -7.44 -10.10 12.09
CA GLY A 274 -8.79 -9.60 11.81
C GLY A 274 -9.23 -9.79 10.35
N LEU A 275 -10.40 -9.26 10.01
CA LEU A 275 -10.96 -9.39 8.67
C LEU A 275 -10.10 -8.66 7.62
N GLY A 276 -9.62 -9.42 6.64
CA GLY A 276 -8.78 -8.91 5.55
C GLY A 276 -7.44 -8.29 5.99
N GLY A 277 -7.12 -8.33 7.29
CA GLY A 277 -5.90 -7.72 7.85
C GLY A 277 -5.84 -6.18 7.73
N ILE A 278 -6.97 -5.51 7.50
CA ILE A 278 -7.06 -4.06 7.29
C ILE A 278 -8.04 -3.39 8.26
N PHE A 279 -7.65 -2.24 8.79
CA PHE A 279 -8.40 -1.48 9.80
C PHE A 279 -9.90 -1.31 9.47
N PRO A 280 -10.32 -0.77 8.30
CA PRO A 280 -11.74 -0.48 8.07
C PRO A 280 -12.60 -1.76 7.99
N ALA A 281 -12.05 -2.88 7.51
CA ALA A 281 -12.77 -4.14 7.48
C ALA A 281 -12.97 -4.71 8.89
N ILE A 282 -11.94 -4.60 9.75
CA ILE A 282 -11.99 -5.08 11.14
C ILE A 282 -13.00 -4.26 11.95
N VAL A 283 -13.00 -2.93 11.79
CA VAL A 283 -13.98 -2.03 12.44
C VAL A 283 -15.40 -2.41 12.03
N ASN A 284 -15.66 -2.45 10.71
CA ASN A 284 -16.99 -2.80 10.21
C ASN A 284 -17.46 -4.18 10.68
N ALA A 285 -16.55 -5.18 10.76
CA ALA A 285 -16.87 -6.50 11.28
C ALA A 285 -17.24 -6.45 12.77
N GLY A 286 -16.46 -5.76 13.60
CA GLY A 286 -16.72 -5.60 15.03
C GLY A 286 -18.05 -4.91 15.31
N GLU A 287 -18.35 -3.82 14.60
CA GLU A 287 -19.60 -3.07 14.68
C GLU A 287 -20.79 -3.90 14.18
N ALA A 288 -20.64 -4.62 13.06
CA ALA A 288 -21.70 -5.48 12.54
C ALA A 288 -22.03 -6.63 13.50
N LEU A 289 -21.03 -7.30 14.08
CA LEU A 289 -21.24 -8.34 15.09
C LEU A 289 -21.93 -7.79 16.33
N ALA A 290 -21.56 -6.60 16.80
CA ALA A 290 -22.24 -5.94 17.91
C ALA A 290 -23.74 -5.67 17.59
N LEU A 291 -24.01 -5.15 16.38
CA LEU A 291 -25.37 -4.85 15.93
C LEU A 291 -26.24 -6.12 15.74
N LEU A 292 -25.62 -7.25 15.37
CA LEU A 292 -26.27 -8.57 15.27
C LEU A 292 -26.52 -9.22 16.64
N GLY A 293 -26.10 -8.58 17.75
CA GLY A 293 -26.38 -9.02 19.11
C GLY A 293 -25.34 -9.96 19.72
N TYR A 294 -24.15 -10.05 19.14
CA TYR A 294 -23.05 -10.79 19.77
C TYR A 294 -22.66 -10.12 21.10
N PRO A 295 -22.57 -10.86 22.22
CA PRO A 295 -22.14 -10.31 23.50
C PRO A 295 -20.74 -9.67 23.44
N TYR A 296 -20.45 -8.75 24.33
CA TYR A 296 -19.17 -8.05 24.37
C TYR A 296 -17.99 -9.02 24.46
N GLU A 297 -18.10 -10.07 25.30
CA GLU A 297 -17.07 -11.09 25.53
C GLU A 297 -17.05 -12.19 24.47
N HIS A 298 -17.90 -12.11 23.44
CA HIS A 298 -17.92 -13.14 22.41
C HIS A 298 -16.57 -13.26 21.70
N PRO A 299 -16.01 -14.48 21.45
CA PRO A 299 -14.68 -14.67 20.88
C PRO A 299 -14.44 -13.90 19.58
N HIS A 300 -15.43 -13.79 18.70
CA HIS A 300 -15.29 -13.06 17.43
C HIS A 300 -15.17 -11.54 17.65
N ARG A 301 -15.90 -10.97 18.61
CA ARG A 301 -15.75 -9.54 18.97
C ARG A 301 -14.39 -9.28 19.62
N GLU A 302 -13.95 -10.17 20.52
CA GLU A 302 -12.62 -10.08 21.12
C GLU A 302 -11.49 -10.19 20.08
N GLN A 303 -11.67 -11.03 19.07
CA GLN A 303 -10.74 -11.16 17.95
C GLN A 303 -10.60 -9.85 17.17
N CYS A 304 -11.72 -9.16 16.87
CA CYS A 304 -11.67 -7.84 16.25
C CYS A 304 -10.95 -6.81 17.13
N ARG A 305 -11.25 -6.76 18.44
CA ARG A 305 -10.58 -5.84 19.36
C ARG A 305 -9.07 -6.09 19.47
N ARG A 306 -8.65 -7.36 19.56
CA ARG A 306 -7.22 -7.70 19.57
C ARG A 306 -6.52 -7.30 18.28
N ALA A 307 -7.15 -7.56 17.14
CA ALA A 307 -6.63 -7.15 15.84
C ALA A 307 -6.44 -5.63 15.76
N LEU A 308 -7.43 -4.85 16.19
CA LEU A 308 -7.35 -3.39 16.21
C LEU A 308 -6.26 -2.86 17.15
N ARG A 309 -6.13 -3.45 18.35
CA ARG A 309 -5.05 -3.07 19.29
C ARG A 309 -3.66 -3.33 18.73
N LYS A 310 -3.46 -4.39 17.94
CA LYS A 310 -2.18 -4.68 17.27
C LYS A 310 -1.82 -3.68 16.18
N LEU A 311 -2.77 -2.91 15.68
CA LEU A 311 -2.52 -1.83 14.72
C LEU A 311 -2.12 -0.52 15.40
N LEU A 312 -2.18 -0.43 16.74
CA LEU A 312 -1.74 0.76 17.46
C LEU A 312 -0.22 0.82 17.53
N VAL A 313 0.32 1.98 17.22
CA VAL A 313 1.73 2.32 17.42
C VAL A 313 1.81 3.27 18.61
N ASP A 314 2.46 2.82 19.68
CA ASP A 314 2.59 3.55 20.92
C ASP A 314 3.93 4.27 20.99
N GLU A 315 3.91 5.60 21.01
CA GLU A 315 5.08 6.47 21.12
C GLU A 315 5.14 7.20 22.49
N GLY A 316 4.55 6.58 23.51
CA GLY A 316 4.50 7.13 24.86
C GLY A 316 3.41 8.18 25.03
N GLU A 317 3.69 9.44 24.80
CA GLU A 317 2.72 10.52 24.98
C GLU A 317 1.64 10.58 23.89
N ARG A 318 1.88 9.96 22.74
CA ARG A 318 0.93 9.86 21.63
C ARG A 318 0.82 8.43 21.14
N VAL A 319 -0.35 8.11 20.61
CA VAL A 319 -0.63 6.84 19.94
C VAL A 319 -1.26 7.15 18.58
N TRP A 320 -0.96 6.32 17.60
CA TRP A 320 -1.67 6.38 16.31
C TRP A 320 -1.98 4.97 15.83
N CYS A 321 -2.95 4.84 14.94
CA CYS A 321 -3.37 3.57 14.40
C CYS A 321 -2.92 3.45 12.95
N GLN A 322 -2.25 2.36 12.62
CA GLN A 322 -1.89 2.03 11.25
C GLN A 322 -3.03 1.27 10.54
N PRO A 323 -3.15 1.37 9.21
CA PRO A 323 -4.24 0.72 8.47
C PRO A 323 -4.08 -0.80 8.36
N CYS A 324 -2.87 -1.30 8.38
CA CYS A 324 -2.48 -2.71 8.34
C CYS A 324 -1.01 -2.85 8.76
N ALA A 325 -0.52 -4.08 8.85
CA ALA A 325 0.90 -4.39 9.07
C ALA A 325 1.46 -5.13 7.86
N SER A 326 2.76 -4.94 7.56
CA SER A 326 3.46 -5.45 6.38
C SER A 326 4.63 -6.41 6.69
N PRO A 327 4.45 -7.41 7.56
CA PRO A 327 5.58 -8.25 8.01
C PRO A 327 6.22 -9.06 6.88
N VAL A 328 5.43 -9.57 5.94
CA VAL A 328 5.96 -10.36 4.81
C VAL A 328 6.72 -9.45 3.86
N TRP A 329 6.13 -8.32 3.48
CA TRP A 329 6.73 -7.33 2.59
C TRP A 329 8.02 -6.73 3.15
N ASP A 330 8.02 -6.25 4.40
CA ASP A 330 9.22 -5.70 5.04
C ASP A 330 10.33 -6.74 5.17
N THR A 331 9.97 -7.98 5.55
CA THR A 331 10.94 -9.06 5.70
C THR A 331 11.60 -9.41 4.37
N VAL A 332 10.82 -9.59 3.31
CA VAL A 332 11.40 -9.97 2.02
C VAL A 332 12.23 -8.87 1.40
N LEU A 333 11.81 -7.60 1.50
CA LEU A 333 12.60 -6.49 0.96
C LEU A 333 13.91 -6.27 1.74
N ALA A 334 13.90 -6.46 3.06
CA ALA A 334 15.12 -6.47 3.86
C ALA A 334 16.05 -7.62 3.43
N CYS A 335 15.52 -8.83 3.21
CA CYS A 335 16.30 -9.96 2.70
C CYS A 335 16.93 -9.66 1.34
N LEU A 336 16.15 -9.14 0.37
CA LEU A 336 16.66 -8.82 -0.98
C LEU A 336 17.78 -7.78 -0.93
N ALA A 337 17.64 -6.75 -0.06
CA ALA A 337 18.70 -5.75 0.12
C ALA A 337 19.97 -6.34 0.72
N LEU A 338 19.84 -7.20 1.74
CA LEU A 338 20.98 -7.83 2.43
C LEU A 338 21.65 -8.93 1.58
N GLN A 339 20.91 -9.64 0.74
CA GLN A 339 21.45 -10.69 -0.13
C GLN A 339 22.41 -10.18 -1.19
N GLU A 340 22.35 -8.91 -1.57
CA GLU A 340 23.30 -8.32 -2.51
C GLU A 340 24.61 -7.87 -1.84
N ASP A 341 24.67 -7.82 -0.50
CA ASP A 341 25.92 -7.58 0.23
C ASP A 341 26.68 -8.89 0.45
N ILE A 342 27.73 -9.10 -0.35
CA ILE A 342 28.56 -10.32 -0.26
C ILE A 342 29.25 -10.49 1.11
N ASN A 343 29.35 -9.42 1.91
CA ASN A 343 29.94 -9.42 3.23
C ASN A 343 28.89 -9.57 4.34
N ALA A 344 27.59 -9.63 4.01
CA ALA A 344 26.55 -9.81 5.00
C ALA A 344 26.61 -11.21 5.67
N ASP A 345 26.39 -11.24 6.98
CA ASP A 345 26.17 -12.51 7.68
C ASP A 345 24.90 -13.18 7.15
N GLN A 346 25.04 -14.41 6.65
CA GLN A 346 23.92 -15.17 6.08
C GLN A 346 22.95 -15.71 7.11
N LYS A 347 23.33 -15.73 8.40
CA LYS A 347 22.49 -16.30 9.45
C LYS A 347 21.21 -15.50 9.69
N PRO A 348 21.23 -14.15 9.83
CA PRO A 348 20.01 -13.34 9.96
C PRO A 348 19.09 -13.46 8.73
N ILE A 349 19.68 -13.47 7.53
CA ILE A 349 18.93 -13.62 6.27
C ILE A 349 18.22 -14.97 6.24
N ARG A 350 18.94 -16.06 6.56
CA ARG A 350 18.34 -17.41 6.59
C ARG A 350 17.22 -17.50 7.63
N GLN A 351 17.42 -16.93 8.82
CA GLN A 351 16.38 -16.90 9.85
C GLN A 351 15.11 -16.20 9.37
N ALA A 352 15.24 -15.11 8.63
CA ALA A 352 14.12 -14.39 8.03
C ALA A 352 13.41 -15.20 6.92
N LEU A 353 14.18 -15.85 6.04
CA LEU A 353 13.62 -16.72 5.02
C LEU A 353 12.91 -17.94 5.62
N ASP A 354 13.48 -18.53 6.66
CA ASP A 354 12.86 -19.64 7.39
C ASP A 354 11.57 -19.22 8.11
N TRP A 355 11.48 -17.95 8.56
CA TRP A 355 10.23 -17.39 9.07
C TRP A 355 9.14 -17.28 7.98
N LEU A 356 9.51 -16.98 6.72
CA LEU A 356 8.56 -16.88 5.61
C LEU A 356 7.96 -18.24 5.20
N ILE A 357 8.70 -19.35 5.33
CA ILE A 357 8.26 -20.67 4.84
C ILE A 357 6.92 -21.14 5.44
N PRO A 358 6.71 -21.14 6.77
CA PRO A 358 5.45 -21.58 7.37
C PRO A 358 4.27 -20.64 7.06
N ASN A 359 4.54 -19.43 6.58
CA ASN A 359 3.53 -18.46 6.19
C ASN A 359 3.04 -18.65 4.73
N GLN A 360 3.60 -19.60 3.97
CA GLN A 360 3.11 -19.93 2.63
C GLN A 360 1.71 -20.55 2.68
N ILE A 361 0.78 -19.99 1.93
CA ILE A 361 -0.63 -20.41 1.86
C ILE A 361 -0.75 -21.54 0.84
N LEU A 362 -0.92 -22.77 1.30
CA LEU A 362 -0.97 -23.96 0.44
C LEU A 362 -2.39 -24.48 0.24
N ASP A 363 -3.15 -24.71 1.31
CA ASP A 363 -4.39 -25.47 1.31
C ASP A 363 -5.59 -24.70 1.93
N ALA A 364 -5.46 -23.40 2.18
CA ALA A 364 -6.57 -22.61 2.70
C ALA A 364 -7.62 -22.35 1.60
N PRO A 365 -8.93 -22.45 1.93
CA PRO A 365 -9.97 -22.02 1.02
C PRO A 365 -9.82 -20.51 0.77
N ALA A 366 -9.85 -20.09 -0.49
CA ALA A 366 -9.61 -18.73 -0.87
C ALA A 366 -10.51 -18.27 -2.01
N ASP A 367 -10.80 -16.97 -2.04
CA ASP A 367 -11.73 -16.41 -3.03
C ASP A 367 -11.21 -16.58 -4.47
N TRP A 368 -9.89 -16.53 -4.70
CA TRP A 368 -9.26 -16.71 -6.01
C TRP A 368 -9.50 -18.10 -6.61
N GLN A 369 -9.68 -19.15 -5.78
CA GLN A 369 -9.95 -20.53 -6.26
C GLN A 369 -11.29 -20.64 -6.99
N GLU A 370 -12.24 -19.75 -6.70
CA GLU A 370 -13.52 -19.74 -7.40
C GLU A 370 -13.37 -19.34 -8.87
N GLU A 371 -12.36 -18.53 -9.20
CA GLU A 371 -12.04 -18.10 -10.57
C GLU A 371 -11.00 -19.00 -11.25
N HIS A 372 -10.18 -19.68 -10.46
CA HIS A 372 -9.15 -20.63 -10.90
C HIS A 372 -9.34 -22.01 -10.28
N PRO A 373 -10.46 -22.72 -10.58
CA PRO A 373 -10.73 -24.04 -10.01
C PRO A 373 -9.62 -25.03 -10.41
N GLY A 374 -9.03 -25.66 -9.40
CA GLY A 374 -7.94 -26.63 -9.59
C GLY A 374 -6.53 -26.05 -9.53
N LEU A 375 -6.36 -24.73 -9.48
CA LEU A 375 -5.07 -24.12 -9.18
C LEU A 375 -4.73 -24.38 -7.70
N LEU A 376 -3.54 -24.93 -7.45
CA LEU A 376 -3.06 -25.20 -6.10
C LEU A 376 -2.49 -23.91 -5.47
N GLY A 377 -2.66 -23.74 -4.15
CA GLY A 377 -2.10 -22.61 -3.42
C GLY A 377 -0.57 -22.61 -3.43
N GLY A 378 0.04 -21.48 -3.20
CA GLY A 378 1.50 -21.28 -3.22
C GLY A 378 1.93 -19.87 -2.88
N GLY A 379 0.98 -18.95 -2.63
CA GLY A 379 1.27 -17.55 -2.35
C GLY A 379 1.52 -17.22 -0.88
N TRP A 380 1.90 -15.98 -0.62
CA TRP A 380 1.99 -15.38 0.72
C TRP A 380 1.03 -14.20 0.82
N ALA A 381 0.51 -13.98 2.02
CA ALA A 381 -0.24 -12.76 2.31
C ALA A 381 0.73 -11.62 2.64
N PHE A 382 0.29 -10.39 2.43
CA PHE A 382 1.00 -9.18 2.85
C PHE A 382 1.09 -9.07 4.39
N GLN A 383 0.03 -9.47 5.09
CA GLN A 383 -0.13 -9.39 6.55
C GLN A 383 0.37 -10.67 7.24
N TYR A 384 0.37 -10.69 8.58
CA TYR A 384 0.70 -11.89 9.38
C TYR A 384 -0.18 -13.09 9.06
N THR A 385 -1.49 -12.87 8.91
CA THR A 385 -2.45 -13.93 8.61
C THR A 385 -3.58 -13.37 7.76
N ASN A 386 -3.63 -13.77 6.50
CA ASN A 386 -4.72 -13.46 5.58
C ASN A 386 -4.87 -14.55 4.51
N PRO A 387 -5.20 -15.81 4.90
CA PRO A 387 -5.10 -16.97 4.00
C PRO A 387 -6.09 -16.94 2.84
N HIS A 388 -7.16 -16.17 2.94
CA HIS A 388 -8.13 -16.00 1.85
C HIS A 388 -7.61 -15.14 0.69
N TYR A 389 -6.58 -14.31 0.95
CA TYR A 389 -6.12 -13.28 0.01
C TYR A 389 -4.58 -13.24 -0.04
N PRO A 390 -3.93 -14.28 -0.64
CA PRO A 390 -2.51 -14.22 -0.95
C PRO A 390 -2.24 -13.09 -1.94
N ASP A 391 -1.11 -12.41 -1.76
CA ASP A 391 -0.66 -11.28 -2.56
C ASP A 391 0.33 -11.72 -3.63
N LEU A 392 0.13 -11.31 -4.89
CA LEU A 392 1.00 -11.69 -5.99
C LEU A 392 2.36 -10.98 -5.93
N ASP A 393 2.37 -9.72 -5.46
CA ASP A 393 3.60 -8.93 -5.36
C ASP A 393 4.52 -9.49 -4.26
N ASP A 394 3.96 -9.73 -3.07
CA ASP A 394 4.67 -10.40 -1.97
C ASP A 394 5.16 -11.78 -2.37
N THR A 395 4.29 -12.58 -3.00
CA THR A 395 4.64 -13.94 -3.43
C THR A 395 5.82 -13.94 -4.39
N ALA A 396 5.82 -13.05 -5.38
CA ALA A 396 6.91 -12.95 -6.34
C ALA A 396 8.21 -12.49 -5.68
N ALA A 397 8.15 -11.53 -4.75
CA ALA A 397 9.31 -11.05 -4.01
C ALA A 397 9.89 -12.14 -3.10
N VAL A 398 9.03 -12.86 -2.33
CA VAL A 398 9.46 -13.97 -1.46
C VAL A 398 10.10 -15.09 -2.28
N ALA A 399 9.45 -15.52 -3.35
CA ALA A 399 9.98 -16.58 -4.21
C ALA A 399 11.32 -16.16 -4.85
N TRP A 400 11.48 -14.88 -5.21
CA TRP A 400 12.75 -14.35 -5.69
C TRP A 400 13.85 -14.41 -4.62
N ALA A 401 13.58 -13.97 -3.40
CA ALA A 401 14.55 -14.03 -2.30
C ALA A 401 14.94 -15.47 -1.95
N LEU A 402 13.99 -16.40 -1.95
CA LEU A 402 14.23 -17.83 -1.74
C LEU A 402 15.10 -18.42 -2.85
N GLN A 403 14.82 -18.07 -4.11
CA GLN A 403 15.60 -18.52 -5.28
C GLN A 403 17.06 -18.03 -5.24
N GLN A 404 17.28 -16.79 -4.77
CA GLN A 404 18.64 -16.26 -4.61
C GLN A 404 19.40 -16.90 -3.46
N ALA A 405 18.71 -17.26 -2.36
CA ALA A 405 19.35 -17.81 -1.18
C ALA A 405 19.81 -19.26 -1.38
N ASP A 406 18.88 -20.15 -1.67
CA ASP A 406 19.16 -21.58 -1.89
C ASP A 406 18.01 -22.25 -2.66
N PRO A 407 18.10 -22.38 -3.99
CA PRO A 407 17.03 -22.97 -4.79
C PRO A 407 16.81 -24.48 -4.54
N ILE A 408 17.75 -25.15 -3.85
CA ILE A 408 17.61 -26.56 -3.51
C ILE A 408 16.81 -26.70 -2.21
N VAL A 409 17.22 -25.99 -1.16
CA VAL A 409 16.57 -26.03 0.15
C VAL A 409 15.14 -25.52 0.08
N TYR A 410 14.91 -24.39 -0.61
CA TYR A 410 13.60 -23.75 -0.73
C TYR A 410 12.81 -24.17 -1.97
N GLY A 411 13.33 -25.10 -2.77
CA GLY A 411 12.75 -25.55 -4.04
C GLY A 411 11.25 -25.89 -3.98
N PRO A 412 10.76 -26.66 -3.00
CA PRO A 412 9.34 -26.95 -2.89
C PRO A 412 8.44 -25.71 -2.80
N SER A 413 8.85 -24.72 -2.01
CA SER A 413 8.10 -23.46 -1.85
C SER A 413 8.17 -22.60 -3.12
N ILE A 414 9.33 -22.53 -3.78
CA ILE A 414 9.55 -21.79 -5.02
C ILE A 414 8.68 -22.35 -6.15
N VAL A 415 8.64 -23.69 -6.31
CA VAL A 415 7.81 -24.36 -7.33
C VAL A 415 6.34 -24.02 -7.15
N ARG A 416 5.84 -24.11 -5.92
CA ARG A 416 4.44 -23.81 -5.59
C ARG A 416 4.10 -22.34 -5.87
N ALA A 417 4.97 -21.43 -5.51
CA ALA A 417 4.82 -20.00 -5.79
C ALA A 417 4.78 -19.71 -7.30
N ALA A 418 5.73 -20.27 -8.05
CA ALA A 418 5.82 -20.06 -9.49
C ALA A 418 4.58 -20.60 -10.24
N ASP A 419 4.10 -21.80 -9.87
CA ASP A 419 2.91 -22.38 -10.47
C ASP A 419 1.64 -21.56 -10.13
N TRP A 420 1.51 -21.12 -8.88
CA TRP A 420 0.40 -20.27 -8.46
C TRP A 420 0.40 -18.92 -9.18
N LEU A 421 1.55 -18.21 -9.22
CA LEU A 421 1.69 -16.96 -9.94
C LEU A 421 1.34 -17.10 -11.42
N ALA A 422 1.89 -18.15 -12.08
CA ALA A 422 1.60 -18.41 -13.49
C ALA A 422 0.11 -18.61 -13.75
N GLY A 423 -0.58 -19.30 -12.84
CA GLY A 423 -2.04 -19.53 -12.92
C GLY A 423 -2.87 -18.27 -12.69
N MET A 424 -2.34 -17.27 -11.98
CA MET A 424 -3.03 -16.01 -11.67
C MET A 424 -2.84 -14.92 -12.75
N GLN A 425 -2.11 -15.20 -13.83
CA GLN A 425 -1.93 -14.22 -14.91
C GLN A 425 -3.25 -13.83 -15.57
N SER A 426 -3.55 -12.55 -15.66
CA SER A 426 -4.70 -12.03 -16.38
C SER A 426 -4.63 -12.27 -17.89
N ARG A 427 -5.79 -12.31 -18.57
CA ARG A 427 -5.88 -12.55 -20.02
C ARG A 427 -5.12 -11.54 -20.88
N ASN A 428 -4.96 -10.32 -20.40
CA ASN A 428 -4.18 -9.28 -21.08
C ASN A 428 -2.65 -9.43 -20.92
N GLY A 429 -2.18 -10.45 -20.17
CA GLY A 429 -0.79 -10.73 -19.89
C GLY A 429 -0.22 -10.06 -18.64
N GLY A 430 -0.95 -9.14 -18.00
CA GLY A 430 -0.54 -8.48 -16.78
C GLY A 430 -0.91 -9.26 -15.53
N PHE A 431 -0.44 -8.76 -14.37
CA PHE A 431 -0.75 -9.27 -13.04
C PHE A 431 -1.29 -8.13 -12.17
N ALA A 432 -2.36 -8.41 -11.45
CA ALA A 432 -2.88 -7.57 -10.38
C ALA A 432 -2.32 -8.02 -9.02
N ALA A 433 -2.64 -7.31 -7.95
CA ALA A 433 -2.09 -7.65 -6.63
C ALA A 433 -2.74 -8.90 -6.02
N PHE A 434 -4.05 -9.11 -6.23
CA PHE A 434 -4.82 -10.20 -5.59
C PHE A 434 -5.75 -10.95 -6.54
N ASP A 435 -6.35 -10.26 -7.49
CA ASP A 435 -7.38 -10.81 -8.38
C ASP A 435 -6.83 -10.95 -9.82
N SER A 436 -7.39 -11.85 -10.61
CA SER A 436 -7.14 -11.89 -12.05
C SER A 436 -8.32 -11.28 -12.81
N ASP A 437 -8.05 -10.63 -13.95
CA ASP A 437 -9.09 -10.06 -14.83
C ASP A 437 -10.08 -9.10 -14.16
N ASN A 438 -9.73 -8.48 -13.01
CA ASN A 438 -10.60 -7.58 -12.27
C ASN A 438 -10.64 -6.18 -12.93
N THR A 439 -11.22 -6.11 -14.13
CA THR A 439 -11.25 -4.92 -15.00
C THR A 439 -12.68 -4.42 -15.29
N TYR A 440 -13.58 -4.57 -14.34
CA TYR A 440 -14.99 -4.18 -14.45
C TYR A 440 -15.17 -2.66 -14.26
N TYR A 441 -14.52 -1.84 -15.08
CA TYR A 441 -14.41 -0.37 -14.93
C TYR A 441 -15.75 0.36 -14.81
N TYR A 442 -16.86 -0.20 -15.32
CA TYR A 442 -18.20 0.38 -15.15
C TYR A 442 -18.62 0.47 -13.68
N LEU A 443 -18.03 -0.35 -12.77
CA LEU A 443 -18.29 -0.28 -11.35
C LEU A 443 -17.74 1.00 -10.70
N ASN A 444 -16.77 1.66 -11.31
CA ASN A 444 -16.27 2.95 -10.82
C ASN A 444 -17.31 4.08 -11.00
N GLU A 445 -18.37 3.86 -11.76
CA GLU A 445 -19.44 4.82 -12.00
C GLU A 445 -20.64 4.69 -11.06
N ILE A 446 -20.70 3.64 -10.21
CA ILE A 446 -21.77 3.51 -9.22
C ILE A 446 -21.64 4.58 -8.12
N PRO A 447 -22.73 5.01 -7.48
CA PRO A 447 -22.67 6.05 -6.45
C PRO A 447 -21.79 5.73 -5.25
N PHE A 448 -21.62 4.44 -4.92
CA PHE A 448 -20.71 3.97 -3.87
C PHE A 448 -19.23 4.15 -4.24
N ALA A 449 -18.90 4.16 -5.52
CA ALA A 449 -17.52 4.23 -6.02
C ALA A 449 -17.02 5.67 -6.23
N ASP A 450 -17.39 6.63 -5.38
CA ASP A 450 -16.92 8.01 -5.49
C ASP A 450 -15.40 8.14 -5.22
N HIS A 451 -14.81 7.13 -4.59
CA HIS A 451 -13.39 7.01 -4.30
C HIS A 451 -12.56 6.31 -5.42
N GLY A 452 -13.19 5.64 -6.40
CA GLY A 452 -12.49 5.02 -7.54
C GLY A 452 -11.57 3.83 -7.19
N ALA A 453 -11.74 3.17 -6.03
CA ALA A 453 -10.84 2.14 -5.51
C ALA A 453 -11.51 0.75 -5.38
N LEU A 454 -12.53 0.47 -6.20
CA LEU A 454 -13.27 -0.80 -6.11
C LEU A 454 -12.55 -1.99 -6.76
N LEU A 455 -11.64 -1.74 -7.70
CA LEU A 455 -11.09 -2.76 -8.59
C LEU A 455 -9.61 -2.99 -8.34
N ASP A 456 -9.15 -4.19 -8.69
CA ASP A 456 -7.75 -4.62 -8.71
C ASP A 456 -7.33 -5.01 -10.14
N PRO A 457 -7.15 -4.04 -11.05
CA PRO A 457 -6.68 -4.33 -12.41
C PRO A 457 -5.19 -4.64 -12.42
N PRO A 458 -4.69 -5.39 -13.43
CA PRO A 458 -3.26 -5.55 -13.66
C PRO A 458 -2.51 -4.21 -13.75
N THR A 459 -1.31 -4.17 -13.16
CA THR A 459 -0.47 -2.96 -13.10
C THR A 459 0.97 -3.27 -13.50
N SER A 460 1.72 -2.25 -13.92
CA SER A 460 3.10 -2.43 -14.42
C SER A 460 4.06 -2.90 -13.33
N ASP A 461 3.93 -2.39 -12.12
CA ASP A 461 4.79 -2.74 -10.98
C ASP A 461 4.62 -4.21 -10.54
N VAL A 462 3.38 -4.67 -10.29
CA VAL A 462 3.10 -6.08 -9.93
C VAL A 462 3.43 -7.02 -11.11
N THR A 463 3.05 -6.64 -12.35
CA THR A 463 3.41 -7.42 -13.54
C THR A 463 4.91 -7.56 -13.70
N ALA A 464 5.66 -6.50 -13.43
CA ALA A 464 7.11 -6.52 -13.48
C ALA A 464 7.70 -7.52 -12.48
N ARG A 465 7.27 -7.49 -11.23
CA ARG A 465 7.79 -8.37 -10.19
C ARG A 465 7.48 -9.84 -10.47
N CYS A 466 6.23 -10.16 -10.80
CA CYS A 466 5.82 -11.51 -11.15
C CYS A 466 6.57 -12.04 -12.39
N THR A 467 6.63 -11.24 -13.46
CA THR A 467 7.32 -11.60 -14.70
C THR A 467 8.83 -11.75 -14.49
N GLY A 468 9.44 -10.84 -13.72
CA GLY A 468 10.87 -10.87 -13.39
C GLY A 468 11.25 -12.11 -12.60
N PHE A 469 10.48 -12.46 -11.57
CA PHE A 469 10.72 -13.69 -10.82
C PHE A 469 10.53 -14.95 -11.69
N LEU A 470 9.44 -15.06 -12.46
CA LEU A 470 9.22 -16.23 -13.33
C LEU A 470 10.32 -16.38 -14.39
N ALA A 471 10.86 -15.28 -14.91
CA ALA A 471 11.98 -15.28 -15.83
C ALA A 471 13.28 -15.72 -15.15
N LEU A 472 13.55 -15.25 -13.93
CA LEU A 472 14.70 -15.67 -13.11
C LEU A 472 14.63 -17.15 -12.76
N TYR A 473 13.45 -17.65 -12.41
CA TYR A 473 13.19 -19.06 -12.12
C TYR A 473 13.46 -19.94 -13.36
N GLY A 474 13.15 -19.43 -14.57
CA GLY A 474 13.61 -19.98 -15.85
C GLY A 474 12.98 -21.32 -16.26
N GLU A 475 11.88 -21.74 -15.62
CA GLU A 475 11.22 -23.03 -15.94
C GLU A 475 10.51 -22.96 -17.30
N PRO A 476 10.80 -23.88 -18.24
CA PRO A 476 10.25 -23.83 -19.60
C PRO A 476 8.72 -23.78 -19.68
N ARG A 477 8.02 -24.41 -18.76
CA ARG A 477 6.54 -24.38 -18.72
C ARG A 477 5.94 -23.00 -18.44
N HIS A 478 6.72 -22.07 -17.86
CA HIS A 478 6.29 -20.70 -17.60
C HIS A 478 6.70 -19.71 -18.69
N GLN A 479 7.41 -20.14 -19.72
CA GLN A 479 7.96 -19.25 -20.76
C GLN A 479 6.88 -18.44 -21.47
N GLU A 480 5.72 -19.00 -21.76
CA GLU A 480 4.60 -18.27 -22.38
C GLU A 480 4.07 -17.17 -21.45
N VAL A 481 3.95 -17.46 -20.15
CA VAL A 481 3.52 -16.50 -19.13
C VAL A 481 4.51 -15.32 -19.08
N VAL A 482 5.81 -15.60 -19.07
CA VAL A 482 6.86 -14.56 -19.11
C VAL A 482 6.76 -13.71 -20.37
N GLN A 483 6.60 -14.31 -21.55
CA GLN A 483 6.49 -13.56 -22.82
C GLN A 483 5.26 -12.65 -22.84
N ARG A 484 4.12 -13.12 -22.33
CA ARG A 484 2.91 -12.31 -22.23
C ARG A 484 3.07 -11.16 -21.22
N GLY A 485 3.76 -11.40 -20.09
CA GLY A 485 4.09 -10.38 -19.11
C GLY A 485 4.99 -9.28 -19.70
N LEU A 486 6.06 -9.67 -20.41
CA LEU A 486 6.94 -8.73 -21.11
C LEU A 486 6.16 -7.91 -22.16
N ALA A 487 5.29 -8.57 -22.94
CA ALA A 487 4.46 -7.88 -23.92
C ALA A 487 3.50 -6.86 -23.27
N TYR A 488 2.96 -7.18 -22.09
CA TYR A 488 2.20 -6.24 -21.29
C TYR A 488 3.06 -5.03 -20.92
N LEU A 489 4.23 -5.22 -20.33
CA LEU A 489 5.13 -4.15 -19.91
C LEU A 489 5.56 -3.24 -21.06
N TYR A 490 5.85 -3.81 -22.25
CA TYR A 490 6.16 -2.99 -23.43
C TYR A 490 5.01 -2.10 -23.87
N ARG A 491 3.79 -2.59 -23.77
CA ARG A 491 2.58 -1.84 -24.16
C ARG A 491 2.26 -0.72 -23.19
N GLU A 492 2.53 -0.91 -21.89
CA GLU A 492 2.20 0.05 -20.83
C GLU A 492 3.27 1.14 -20.65
N GLN A 493 4.35 1.14 -21.45
CA GLN A 493 5.34 2.22 -21.36
C GLN A 493 4.75 3.56 -21.80
N GLU A 494 4.84 4.55 -20.93
CA GLU A 494 4.36 5.90 -21.21
C GLU A 494 5.17 6.59 -22.34
N PRO A 495 4.62 7.58 -23.02
CA PRO A 495 5.35 8.35 -24.03
C PRO A 495 6.66 8.98 -23.52
N SER A 496 6.73 9.33 -22.26
CA SER A 496 7.95 9.82 -21.59
C SER A 496 9.09 8.80 -21.53
N GLY A 497 8.76 7.51 -21.57
CA GLY A 497 9.67 6.38 -21.33
C GLY A 497 9.53 5.75 -19.97
N ALA A 498 8.76 6.37 -19.05
CA ALA A 498 8.49 5.85 -17.71
C ALA A 498 7.35 4.81 -17.70
N TRP A 499 7.12 4.20 -16.54
CA TRP A 499 5.92 3.42 -16.22
C TRP A 499 5.24 3.93 -14.98
N PHE A 500 3.92 3.92 -15.00
CA PHE A 500 3.08 4.26 -13.85
C PHE A 500 3.28 3.24 -12.72
N GLY A 501 3.46 3.74 -11.48
CA GLY A 501 3.55 2.95 -10.26
C GLY A 501 2.23 2.99 -9.49
N ARG A 502 1.57 1.83 -9.36
CA ARG A 502 0.30 1.71 -8.63
C ARG A 502 0.52 1.57 -7.13
N TRP A 503 1.55 0.82 -6.72
CA TRP A 503 1.79 0.44 -5.34
C TRP A 503 2.98 1.17 -4.69
N GLY A 504 3.68 1.99 -5.43
CA GLY A 504 4.73 2.90 -4.94
C GLY A 504 4.67 4.23 -5.67
N SER A 505 5.03 5.33 -5.02
CA SER A 505 4.95 6.70 -5.56
C SER A 505 6.16 7.04 -6.43
N ASN A 506 5.92 7.27 -7.67
CA ASN A 506 4.91 6.90 -8.65
C ASN A 506 5.65 6.36 -9.88
N TYR A 507 5.99 7.22 -10.87
CA TYR A 507 6.68 6.83 -12.10
C TYR A 507 8.13 6.37 -11.86
N ILE A 508 8.84 6.92 -10.85
CA ILE A 508 10.18 6.44 -10.49
C ILE A 508 10.11 4.99 -10.00
N TYR A 509 9.14 4.66 -9.15
CA TYR A 509 8.91 3.30 -8.65
C TYR A 509 8.53 2.32 -9.77
N GLY A 510 7.53 2.68 -10.58
CA GLY A 510 7.08 1.84 -11.70
C GLY A 510 8.19 1.59 -12.72
N THR A 511 8.98 2.63 -13.01
CA THR A 511 10.09 2.52 -13.95
C THR A 511 11.21 1.62 -13.41
N TRP A 512 11.57 1.75 -12.14
CA TRP A 512 12.52 0.83 -11.50
C TRP A 512 12.00 -0.62 -11.57
N SER A 513 10.75 -0.85 -11.18
CA SER A 513 10.16 -2.20 -11.15
C SER A 513 10.26 -2.88 -12.50
N VAL A 514 9.95 -2.16 -13.61
CA VAL A 514 10.01 -2.71 -14.96
C VAL A 514 11.43 -2.92 -15.45
N LEU A 515 12.34 -1.98 -15.18
CA LEU A 515 13.76 -2.15 -15.57
C LEU A 515 14.38 -3.35 -14.86
N GLU A 516 14.05 -3.59 -13.60
CA GLU A 516 14.51 -4.76 -12.86
C GLU A 516 13.94 -6.06 -13.44
N ALA A 517 12.66 -6.09 -13.81
CA ALA A 517 12.07 -7.24 -14.50
C ALA A 517 12.76 -7.53 -15.84
N PHE A 518 13.06 -6.51 -16.62
CA PHE A 518 13.79 -6.66 -17.89
C PHE A 518 15.20 -7.22 -17.67
N ARG A 519 15.91 -6.74 -16.64
CA ARG A 519 17.21 -7.29 -16.24
C ARG A 519 17.13 -8.78 -15.89
N LEU A 520 16.16 -9.16 -15.05
CA LEU A 520 15.94 -10.56 -14.65
C LEU A 520 15.54 -11.45 -15.83
N ALA A 521 14.82 -10.89 -16.79
CA ALA A 521 14.44 -11.60 -18.03
C ALA A 521 15.53 -11.62 -19.11
N GLY A 522 16.70 -11.03 -18.85
CA GLY A 522 17.81 -10.98 -19.81
C GLY A 522 17.55 -10.08 -21.03
N VAL A 523 16.66 -9.09 -20.90
CA VAL A 523 16.42 -8.10 -21.97
C VAL A 523 17.67 -7.24 -22.14
N ASP A 524 18.10 -7.08 -23.39
CA ASP A 524 19.30 -6.31 -23.73
C ASP A 524 19.18 -4.83 -23.28
N ALA A 525 20.21 -4.29 -22.64
CA ALA A 525 20.25 -2.89 -22.18
C ALA A 525 20.14 -1.87 -23.35
N GLY A 526 20.52 -2.25 -24.55
CA GLY A 526 20.36 -1.47 -25.78
C GLY A 526 18.93 -1.45 -26.31
N HIS A 527 18.04 -2.29 -25.80
CA HIS A 527 16.65 -2.32 -26.24
C HIS A 527 15.95 -0.96 -26.03
N LEU A 528 15.17 -0.52 -27.02
CA LEU A 528 14.63 0.84 -27.05
C LEU A 528 13.82 1.21 -25.78
N PRO A 529 12.89 0.40 -25.25
CA PRO A 529 12.19 0.68 -24.00
C PRO A 529 13.12 0.89 -22.81
N VAL A 530 14.18 0.08 -22.66
CA VAL A 530 15.17 0.20 -21.57
C VAL A 530 15.92 1.53 -21.68
N ARG A 531 16.40 1.87 -22.89
CA ARG A 531 17.10 3.14 -23.14
C ARG A 531 16.22 4.36 -22.87
N ARG A 532 14.98 4.34 -23.31
CA ARG A 532 14.02 5.44 -23.05
C ARG A 532 13.81 5.66 -21.57
N ALA A 533 13.64 4.58 -20.81
CA ALA A 533 13.46 4.63 -19.36
C ALA A 533 14.71 5.16 -18.64
N ALA A 534 15.90 4.70 -19.01
CA ALA A 534 17.16 5.19 -18.45
C ALA A 534 17.35 6.69 -18.75
N LEU A 535 17.04 7.15 -19.97
CA LEU A 535 17.09 8.56 -20.34
C LEU A 535 16.09 9.39 -19.52
N TRP A 536 14.87 8.88 -19.30
CA TRP A 536 13.88 9.56 -18.49
C TRP A 536 14.36 9.69 -17.02
N LEU A 537 14.84 8.62 -16.39
CA LEU A 537 15.38 8.68 -15.04
C LEU A 537 16.51 9.71 -14.91
N LYS A 538 17.44 9.74 -15.89
CA LYS A 538 18.52 10.75 -15.90
C LYS A 538 17.98 12.17 -16.02
N SER A 539 16.93 12.38 -16.82
CA SER A 539 16.35 13.71 -17.09
C SER A 539 15.62 14.31 -15.89
N VAL A 540 15.16 13.48 -14.94
CA VAL A 540 14.43 13.92 -13.75
C VAL A 540 15.30 13.93 -12.48
N GLN A 541 16.63 13.68 -12.61
CA GLN A 541 17.56 13.84 -11.50
C GLN A 541 17.65 15.32 -11.07
N ARG A 542 17.64 15.55 -9.78
CA ARG A 542 17.72 16.90 -9.20
C ARG A 542 19.16 17.38 -9.07
N ASP A 543 19.34 18.70 -8.84
CA ASP A 543 20.65 19.33 -8.74
C ASP A 543 21.48 18.80 -7.55
N ASP A 544 20.83 18.36 -6.48
CA ASP A 544 21.46 17.73 -5.31
C ASP A 544 21.95 16.31 -5.57
N GLY A 545 21.70 15.75 -6.75
CA GLY A 545 22.07 14.41 -7.16
C GLY A 545 21.05 13.33 -6.81
N GLY A 546 20.03 13.64 -6.03
CA GLY A 546 18.96 12.73 -5.68
C GLY A 546 17.78 12.76 -6.67
N TRP A 547 16.74 12.00 -6.34
CA TRP A 547 15.46 11.96 -7.04
C TRP A 547 14.31 12.15 -6.05
N GLY A 548 13.23 12.74 -6.52
CA GLY A 548 12.02 12.90 -5.76
C GLY A 548 10.82 13.08 -6.67
N GLU A 549 9.68 12.54 -6.26
CA GLU A 549 8.42 12.62 -6.97
C GLU A 549 7.27 12.83 -5.97
N SER A 550 6.41 13.82 -6.26
CA SER A 550 5.24 14.10 -5.43
C SER A 550 4.13 13.07 -5.62
N ASN A 551 3.37 12.79 -4.56
CA ASN A 551 2.10 12.06 -4.66
C ASN A 551 1.04 12.82 -5.49
N ASP A 552 1.22 14.13 -5.74
CA ASP A 552 0.38 14.90 -6.64
C ASP A 552 0.40 14.38 -8.07
N THR A 553 1.45 13.65 -8.48
CA THR A 553 1.55 13.03 -9.82
C THR A 553 0.44 12.04 -10.13
N TYR A 554 -0.27 11.52 -9.12
CA TYR A 554 -1.49 10.72 -9.32
C TYR A 554 -2.67 11.56 -9.80
N PHE A 555 -2.67 12.88 -9.57
CA PHE A 555 -3.66 13.84 -10.08
C PHE A 555 -3.14 14.56 -11.32
N GLU A 556 -1.84 14.81 -11.37
CA GLU A 556 -1.16 15.61 -12.38
C GLU A 556 0.01 14.82 -13.02
N PRO A 557 -0.28 13.85 -13.91
CA PRO A 557 0.74 12.98 -14.50
C PRO A 557 1.86 13.71 -15.27
N GLN A 558 1.58 14.95 -15.72
CA GLN A 558 2.57 15.81 -16.40
C GLN A 558 3.72 16.22 -15.46
N GLN A 559 3.58 16.08 -14.14
CA GLN A 559 4.61 16.33 -13.14
C GLN A 559 5.44 15.08 -12.79
N ALA A 560 5.35 14.01 -13.58
CA ALA A 560 6.08 12.77 -13.36
C ALA A 560 7.58 13.01 -13.11
N GLY A 561 8.10 12.46 -12.02
CA GLY A 561 9.49 12.61 -11.60
C GLY A 561 9.83 13.99 -11.02
N GLN A 562 8.85 14.84 -10.73
CA GLN A 562 9.09 16.19 -10.19
C GLN A 562 8.65 16.29 -8.72
N PHE A 563 9.48 16.91 -7.92
CA PHE A 563 9.20 17.25 -6.53
C PHE A 563 10.07 18.40 -6.03
N LYS A 564 9.66 19.01 -4.92
CA LYS A 564 10.42 20.11 -4.30
C LYS A 564 11.70 19.67 -3.56
N THR A 565 11.82 18.36 -3.27
CA THR A 565 12.96 17.78 -2.55
C THR A 565 13.29 16.40 -3.08
N SER A 566 14.52 15.94 -2.92
CA SER A 566 14.91 14.55 -3.10
C SER A 566 14.54 13.72 -1.87
N THR A 567 14.28 12.43 -2.06
CA THR A 567 14.04 11.48 -0.97
C THR A 567 15.01 10.31 -1.06
N SER A 568 15.34 9.69 0.06
CA SER A 568 16.28 8.56 0.09
C SER A 568 15.75 7.34 -0.67
N PHE A 569 14.47 7.01 -0.48
CA PHE A 569 13.85 5.85 -1.11
C PHE A 569 13.62 6.01 -2.62
N GLN A 570 13.19 7.20 -3.10
CA GLN A 570 13.03 7.43 -4.54
C GLN A 570 14.39 7.55 -5.24
N THR A 571 15.38 8.13 -4.57
CA THR A 571 16.77 8.10 -5.06
C THR A 571 17.26 6.67 -5.20
N ALA A 572 17.01 5.81 -4.21
CA ALA A 572 17.38 4.40 -4.28
C ALA A 572 16.68 3.68 -5.43
N TRP A 573 15.37 3.89 -5.65
CA TRP A 573 14.64 3.31 -6.78
C TRP A 573 15.21 3.75 -8.13
N ALA A 574 15.50 5.05 -8.29
CA ALA A 574 16.10 5.55 -9.52
C ALA A 574 17.49 4.93 -9.79
N LEU A 575 18.31 4.81 -8.74
CA LEU A 575 19.63 4.16 -8.81
C LEU A 575 19.52 2.69 -9.21
N LEU A 576 18.63 1.93 -8.53
CA LEU A 576 18.37 0.52 -8.84
C LEU A 576 17.88 0.36 -10.29
N GLY A 577 16.99 1.24 -10.76
CA GLY A 577 16.50 1.26 -12.13
C GLY A 577 17.61 1.54 -13.15
N LEU A 578 18.44 2.55 -12.92
CA LEU A 578 19.58 2.88 -13.81
C LEU A 578 20.61 1.75 -13.83
N MET A 579 20.92 1.15 -12.69
CA MET A 579 21.83 0.01 -12.60
C MET A 579 21.27 -1.22 -13.32
N ALA A 580 19.96 -1.47 -13.20
CA ALA A 580 19.28 -2.54 -13.96
C ALA A 580 19.31 -2.30 -15.47
N ALA A 581 19.33 -1.03 -15.91
CA ALA A 581 19.49 -0.65 -17.32
C ALA A 581 20.96 -0.68 -17.80
N GLY A 582 21.92 -1.14 -16.99
CA GLY A 582 23.34 -1.22 -17.35
C GLY A 582 24.12 0.09 -17.19
N GLU A 583 23.56 1.09 -16.53
CA GLU A 583 24.11 2.46 -16.42
C GLU A 583 24.88 2.70 -15.10
N ALA A 584 25.39 1.66 -14.45
CA ALA A 584 26.05 1.73 -13.13
C ALA A 584 27.22 2.74 -13.08
N ASN A 585 27.91 2.98 -14.20
CA ASN A 585 29.07 3.86 -14.26
C ASN A 585 28.75 5.30 -14.73
N CYS A 586 27.48 5.64 -14.97
CA CYS A 586 27.12 6.98 -15.44
C CYS A 586 27.27 8.06 -14.34
N PRO A 587 27.46 9.33 -14.72
CA PRO A 587 27.59 10.43 -13.74
C PRO A 587 26.37 10.57 -12.81
N GLU A 588 25.17 10.30 -13.32
CA GLU A 588 23.92 10.39 -12.58
C GLU A 588 23.90 9.39 -11.43
N VAL A 589 24.31 8.14 -11.66
CA VAL A 589 24.40 7.12 -10.61
C VAL A 589 25.42 7.56 -9.55
N ARG A 590 26.60 8.05 -9.94
CA ARG A 590 27.58 8.53 -8.95
C ARG A 590 27.06 9.66 -8.08
N ARG A 591 26.37 10.65 -8.66
CA ARG A 591 25.76 11.74 -7.89
C ARG A 591 24.70 11.23 -6.93
N GLY A 592 23.87 10.25 -7.35
CA GLY A 592 22.85 9.66 -6.50
C GLY A 592 23.42 8.84 -5.33
N ILE A 593 24.50 8.09 -5.57
CA ILE A 593 25.24 7.40 -4.50
C ILE A 593 25.81 8.42 -3.49
N ALA A 594 26.44 9.50 -4.00
CA ALA A 594 26.94 10.57 -3.14
C ALA A 594 25.81 11.22 -2.33
N TYR A 595 24.63 11.44 -2.93
CA TYR A 595 23.45 11.97 -2.21
C TYR A 595 23.07 11.05 -1.05
N LEU A 596 22.93 9.74 -1.27
CA LEU A 596 22.59 8.78 -0.21
C LEU A 596 23.62 8.80 0.93
N LEU A 597 24.91 8.76 0.60
CA LEU A 597 25.98 8.78 1.60
C LEU A 597 26.02 10.09 2.40
N ASN A 598 25.77 11.22 1.77
CA ASN A 598 25.79 12.53 2.41
C ASN A 598 24.52 12.81 3.25
N THR A 599 23.44 12.09 3.01
CA THR A 599 22.15 12.25 3.73
C THR A 599 21.86 11.11 4.71
N GLN A 600 22.80 10.17 4.88
CA GLN A 600 22.71 9.12 5.88
C GLN A 600 22.83 9.73 7.28
N ASP A 601 21.89 9.42 8.17
CA ASP A 601 21.87 9.90 9.53
C ASP A 601 22.88 9.16 10.44
N ALA A 602 23.13 9.71 11.62
CA ALA A 602 24.12 9.17 12.55
C ALA A 602 23.79 7.75 13.06
N ASP A 603 22.54 7.31 12.95
CA ASP A 603 22.11 5.94 13.26
C ASP A 603 22.33 4.96 12.11
N GLY A 604 22.92 5.39 11.01
CA GLY A 604 23.19 4.59 9.82
C GLY A 604 22.01 4.45 8.86
N LEU A 605 20.87 5.07 9.14
CA LEU A 605 19.64 4.99 8.33
C LEU A 605 19.30 6.32 7.67
N TRP A 606 18.10 6.41 7.07
CA TRP A 606 17.51 7.62 6.49
C TRP A 606 16.10 7.82 7.03
N HIS A 607 15.69 9.07 7.22
CA HIS A 607 14.43 9.44 7.84
C HIS A 607 13.66 10.49 7.02
N ASP A 608 12.98 10.06 5.99
CA ASP A 608 12.13 10.94 5.18
C ASP A 608 10.71 11.03 5.77
N PRO A 609 10.11 12.22 5.86
CA PRO A 609 8.73 12.39 6.32
C PRO A 609 7.70 12.06 5.23
N TRP A 610 8.13 11.86 3.99
CA TRP A 610 7.29 11.75 2.81
C TRP A 610 6.62 10.39 2.70
N PHE A 611 5.37 10.41 2.22
CA PHE A 611 4.59 9.20 1.96
C PHE A 611 5.13 8.49 0.72
N THR A 612 5.25 7.19 0.81
CA THR A 612 6.03 6.35 -0.11
C THR A 612 5.18 5.62 -1.14
N ALA A 613 3.88 5.49 -0.87
CA ALA A 613 2.98 4.68 -1.68
C ALA A 613 1.52 5.12 -1.54
N PRO A 614 0.66 4.90 -2.54
CA PRO A 614 -0.78 4.93 -2.33
C PRO A 614 -1.27 3.54 -1.90
N GLY A 615 -2.13 3.47 -0.89
CA GLY A 615 -3.05 2.34 -0.74
C GLY A 615 -4.05 2.37 -1.90
N PHE A 616 -4.64 3.54 -2.13
CA PHE A 616 -5.50 3.83 -3.29
C PHE A 616 -5.14 5.19 -3.87
N PRO A 617 -4.66 5.27 -5.14
CA PRO A 617 -4.32 6.53 -5.77
C PRO A 617 -5.46 7.55 -5.64
N ARG A 618 -5.13 8.78 -5.25
CA ARG A 618 -6.04 9.92 -5.04
C ARG A 618 -6.96 9.84 -3.81
N VAL A 619 -6.93 8.74 -3.04
CA VAL A 619 -7.89 8.50 -1.96
C VAL A 619 -7.24 8.16 -0.64
N PHE A 620 -6.14 7.40 -0.68
CA PHE A 620 -5.52 6.87 0.52
C PHE A 620 -4.04 6.60 0.27
N TYR A 621 -3.18 7.14 1.12
CA TYR A 621 -1.73 7.06 0.98
C TYR A 621 -1.08 6.50 2.23
N LEU A 622 0.12 5.95 2.04
CA LEU A 622 0.87 5.23 3.04
C LEU A 622 2.32 5.73 3.08
N ARG A 623 2.88 5.78 4.29
CA ARG A 623 4.30 5.93 4.54
C ARG A 623 4.83 4.63 5.11
N TYR A 624 5.58 3.88 4.32
CA TYR A 624 6.30 2.69 4.75
C TYR A 624 7.60 3.13 5.42
N TYR A 625 7.71 2.96 6.72
CA TYR A 625 8.94 3.33 7.45
C TYR A 625 10.14 2.45 7.08
N GLY A 626 9.92 1.24 6.59
CA GLY A 626 10.95 0.34 6.09
C GLY A 626 11.62 0.83 4.81
N TYR A 627 10.91 1.57 3.94
CA TYR A 627 11.40 1.98 2.62
C TYR A 627 12.67 2.84 2.70
N THR A 628 12.79 3.69 3.70
CA THR A 628 13.99 4.49 3.96
C THR A 628 15.13 3.69 4.61
N LYS A 629 14.92 2.42 4.96
CA LYS A 629 15.90 1.57 5.63
C LYS A 629 16.55 0.59 4.65
N TYR A 630 15.76 -0.19 3.93
CA TYR A 630 16.29 -1.22 3.07
C TYR A 630 16.54 -0.78 1.61
N PHE A 631 15.78 0.18 1.03
CA PHE A 631 16.04 0.58 -0.36
C PHE A 631 17.35 1.34 -0.56
N PRO A 632 17.72 2.32 0.30
CA PRO A 632 19.03 2.94 0.20
C PRO A 632 20.18 1.94 0.37
N LEU A 633 20.08 1.04 1.35
CA LEU A 633 21.05 -0.05 1.52
C LEU A 633 21.14 -0.90 0.25
N TRP A 634 20.02 -1.31 -0.32
CA TRP A 634 19.98 -2.11 -1.56
C TRP A 634 20.67 -1.39 -2.74
N ALA A 635 20.44 -0.11 -2.89
CA ALA A 635 21.09 0.68 -3.94
C ALA A 635 22.61 0.78 -3.75
N LEU A 636 23.07 0.96 -2.51
CA LEU A 636 24.50 1.04 -2.18
C LEU A 636 25.20 -0.32 -2.37
N THR A 637 24.59 -1.42 -1.91
CA THR A 637 25.13 -2.79 -2.06
C THR A 637 25.24 -3.17 -3.53
N ARG A 638 24.20 -2.94 -4.32
CA ARG A 638 24.21 -3.19 -5.77
C ARG A 638 25.28 -2.37 -6.50
N TYR A 639 25.43 -1.11 -6.13
CA TYR A 639 26.48 -0.26 -6.72
C TYR A 639 27.87 -0.81 -6.42
N GLN A 640 28.15 -1.20 -5.18
CA GLN A 640 29.41 -1.82 -4.79
C GLN A 640 29.66 -3.12 -5.58
N ALA A 641 28.68 -4.00 -5.67
CA ALA A 641 28.78 -5.26 -6.39
C ALA A 641 29.09 -5.07 -7.89
N LEU A 642 28.46 -4.09 -8.55
CA LEU A 642 28.61 -3.85 -9.98
C LEU A 642 29.90 -3.11 -10.34
N THR A 643 30.40 -2.24 -9.47
CA THR A 643 31.54 -1.37 -9.82
C THR A 643 32.85 -1.82 -9.21
N GLY A 644 32.82 -2.57 -8.09
CA GLY A 644 34.03 -2.95 -7.34
C GLY A 644 34.88 -1.75 -6.89
N LYS A 645 34.35 -0.54 -6.95
CA LYS A 645 35.07 0.70 -6.69
C LYS A 645 34.79 1.18 -5.27
N ALA A 646 35.86 1.41 -4.54
CA ALA A 646 35.82 2.29 -3.40
C ALA A 646 35.34 3.68 -3.86
N PHE A 647 34.34 4.23 -3.23
CA PHE A 647 33.94 5.62 -3.39
C PHE A 647 34.90 6.45 -2.53
N ALA A 648 35.80 7.20 -3.19
CA ALA A 648 36.78 8.03 -2.51
C ALA A 648 36.18 9.38 -2.11
#